data_3844a798f543e7ad0fbf651b3c7e1674
#
_entry.id   3844a798f543e7ad0fbf651b3c7e1674
#
_cell.length_a   1.000
_cell.length_b   1.000
_cell.length_c   1.000
_cell.angle_alpha   90.00
_cell.angle_beta   90.00
_cell.angle_gamma   90.00
#
_symmetry.space_group_name_H-M   'P 1'
#
loop_
_entity.id
_entity.type
_entity.pdbx_description
1 polymer ?
#
loop_
_entity_poly.entity_id
_entity_poly.type
_entity_poly.pdbx_seq_one_letter_code
_entity_poly.pdbx_strand_id
1 'polypeptide(L)'
;VRIFPSLLLPLLLTVFTSAHSQDTISFGGIYDLPGAEVRATYTPVSPLAQRFTVEEVYRLPGTFYDPARLVALLPGVVQTNDQANHLSVRGNTPNANLWRLNGLAIVNPNHTANAGTFYDFPTLSGGGVNAISAQMLGNSGFLSGGLPVEYGYATGGTFDLRLRPGNKTRRKYQAQAGFIGFDLMVEGPIGDSGKTSYLVNGRYSFTGLLADMGVDFGGESIRFWDFNAHLHHEWDGGELSLFSIVGASSNVFAGPDSTEQEITEQKELFDIDFDSEVQIYGLSFSHQVKTNSFRGGFSASKVKTDRSQMPVNISPTRNAAFFTLDPGLFNANFVWEKKINEFYSFKLGVEYFDQTTTYELSFGNGGLSGGAGYTSLAPFVGLVYSINGLTAEVGIRNSNYFNTPVSHSFLEPRIDLQYEWNRQSLRLNVGAQSRGLIAEDLMAFPLPEYAVLTNHLDLTYSRRIGEHIVKAALYCQSTPNDVGFQDNSFIVSSNSILEFDPRSPDFVSAETRRYGVELEAGGGSKQSGWYYRGSIGLFNAETQQVDGSWAKDRFSNDFNGKLTIGREWPRLDKKQRETTLGLNFALITHGGERYGRSIPFTSTFDDSRRFFAPQDFSNGFINSNGTYFRPDLRLYKTKTRKKTTTTLALDVQNAANVQNLGNVYYDAFLEQPTERYQLGLIPVLSYRIVWR
;
A
#
# COMPACT_ATOMS: atom_id res chain seq x y z
N VAL A 1 0.71 9.05 -34.05
CA VAL A 1 0.40 10.38 -33.55
C VAL A 1 -0.93 10.83 -34.13
N ARG A 2 -2.03 10.61 -33.42
CA ARG A 2 -3.32 11.24 -33.76
C ARG A 2 -3.69 12.17 -32.61
N ILE A 3 -3.67 13.44 -32.92
CA ILE A 3 -3.93 14.62 -32.10
C ILE A 3 -5.43 14.68 -31.82
N PHE A 4 -5.81 14.81 -30.55
CA PHE A 4 -7.16 15.17 -30.13
C PHE A 4 -7.49 16.59 -30.58
N PRO A 5 -8.72 16.86 -31.07
CA PRO A 5 -9.08 18.18 -31.54
C PRO A 5 -9.24 19.18 -30.40
N SER A 6 -8.63 20.32 -30.61
CA SER A 6 -8.77 21.56 -29.84
C SER A 6 -10.22 22.05 -29.80
N LEU A 7 -10.87 21.92 -28.62
CA LEU A 7 -12.09 22.68 -28.28
C LEU A 7 -12.27 22.60 -26.75
N LEU A 8 -11.78 23.64 -26.03
CA LEU A 8 -12.30 24.13 -24.74
C LEU A 8 -11.32 25.15 -24.11
N LEU A 9 -11.27 26.31 -24.75
CA LEU A 9 -10.86 27.54 -24.08
C LEU A 9 -11.65 28.65 -24.81
N PRO A 10 -12.69 29.28 -24.30
CA PRO A 10 -12.64 30.28 -23.26
C PRO A 10 -13.96 30.32 -22.42
N LEU A 11 -13.88 30.04 -21.14
CA LEU A 11 -14.93 30.50 -20.19
C LEU A 11 -14.39 30.36 -18.76
N LEU A 12 -13.53 31.28 -18.31
CA LEU A 12 -13.27 31.47 -16.89
C LEU A 12 -12.39 32.71 -16.68
N LEU A 13 -13.03 33.85 -16.89
CA LEU A 13 -12.55 35.12 -16.32
C LEU A 13 -13.76 35.77 -15.70
N THR A 14 -13.92 35.62 -14.41
CA THR A 14 -14.34 36.71 -13.49
C THR A 14 -14.53 36.18 -12.06
N VAL A 15 -13.87 36.85 -11.13
CA VAL A 15 -14.27 37.27 -9.77
C VAL A 15 -13.85 36.42 -8.55
N PHE A 16 -12.79 36.88 -7.91
CA PHE A 16 -12.53 37.33 -6.51
C PHE A 16 -12.78 36.45 -5.29
N THR A 17 -11.78 36.23 -4.58
CA THR A 17 -11.15 36.60 -3.30
C THR A 17 -11.15 35.55 -2.20
N SER A 18 -10.00 35.51 -1.54
CA SER A 18 -9.61 34.93 -0.23
C SER A 18 -9.27 33.44 -0.15
N ALA A 19 -7.95 33.24 0.02
CA ALA A 19 -7.31 32.00 0.40
C ALA A 19 -7.79 31.49 1.76
N HIS A 20 -8.03 30.17 1.89
CA HIS A 20 -7.83 29.43 3.14
C HIS A 20 -7.80 27.92 2.91
N SER A 21 -6.71 27.33 3.37
CA SER A 21 -6.49 25.93 3.77
C SER A 21 -7.06 24.77 2.94
N GLN A 22 -6.16 23.90 2.52
CA GLN A 22 -6.47 22.58 1.94
C GLN A 22 -7.38 21.76 2.85
N ASP A 23 -8.58 21.49 2.39
CA ASP A 23 -9.56 20.66 3.07
C ASP A 23 -9.41 19.20 2.66
N THR A 24 -8.59 18.44 3.38
CA THR A 24 -8.61 16.98 3.35
C THR A 24 -9.65 16.46 4.33
N ILE A 25 -10.42 15.44 3.91
CA ILE A 25 -11.24 14.68 4.85
C ILE A 25 -10.27 13.88 5.73
N SER A 26 -10.04 14.38 6.94
CA SER A 26 -9.30 13.68 7.98
C SER A 26 -10.27 13.36 9.12
N PHE A 27 -10.19 12.17 9.67
CA PHE A 27 -10.90 11.80 10.88
C PHE A 27 -10.35 12.51 12.13
N GLY A 28 -9.17 13.14 12.02
CA GLY A 28 -8.45 13.79 13.12
C GLY A 28 -9.04 15.11 13.61
N GLY A 29 -10.07 15.68 12.97
CA GLY A 29 -10.60 17.00 13.29
C GLY A 29 -11.45 17.11 14.57
N ILE A 30 -11.71 16.03 15.29
CA ILE A 30 -12.70 16.03 16.38
C ILE A 30 -12.09 16.24 17.76
N TYR A 31 -10.89 15.80 18.01
CA TYR A 31 -10.20 16.00 19.29
C TYR A 31 -8.73 16.33 19.12
N ASP A 32 -8.31 17.48 19.60
CA ASP A 32 -6.93 17.72 19.97
C ASP A 32 -6.61 16.80 21.16
N LEU A 33 -5.93 15.70 20.90
CA LEU A 33 -5.33 14.95 21.98
C LEU A 33 -4.32 15.86 22.68
N PRO A 34 -4.37 16.02 24.02
CA PRO A 34 -3.42 16.83 24.71
C PRO A 34 -2.01 16.31 24.45
N GLY A 35 -1.23 16.98 23.63
CA GLY A 35 0.14 16.63 23.29
C GLY A 35 0.45 16.31 21.83
N ALA A 36 -0.52 16.35 20.93
CA ALA A 36 -0.23 16.36 19.49
C ALA A 36 0.22 17.76 19.08
N GLU A 37 1.51 18.04 19.22
CA GLU A 37 2.10 19.27 18.69
C GLU A 37 2.18 19.10 17.16
N VAL A 38 1.26 19.72 16.43
CA VAL A 38 1.37 19.87 14.98
C VAL A 38 2.49 20.86 14.71
N ARG A 39 3.70 20.36 14.54
CA ARG A 39 4.82 21.15 14.03
C ARG A 39 4.80 21.10 12.51
N ALA A 40 5.02 22.26 11.90
CA ALA A 40 5.32 22.32 10.48
C ALA A 40 6.57 21.45 10.23
N THR A 41 6.43 20.35 9.51
CA THR A 41 7.57 19.56 9.05
C THR A 41 8.18 20.28 7.85
N TYR A 42 9.49 20.40 7.81
CA TYR A 42 10.20 20.97 6.66
C TYR A 42 10.08 20.08 5.40
N THR A 43 9.64 18.84 5.56
CA THR A 43 9.38 17.92 4.46
C THR A 43 7.89 17.57 4.42
N PRO A 44 7.05 18.39 3.75
CA PRO A 44 5.62 18.19 3.74
C PRO A 44 5.23 16.97 2.89
N VAL A 45 4.13 16.32 3.28
CA VAL A 45 3.43 15.36 2.42
C VAL A 45 2.88 16.08 1.18
N SER A 46 2.96 15.45 0.02
CA SER A 46 2.44 16.00 -1.23
C SER A 46 1.00 16.54 -1.08
N PRO A 47 0.69 17.71 -1.62
CA PRO A 47 -0.69 18.21 -1.65
C PRO A 47 -1.65 17.32 -2.47
N LEU A 48 -1.14 16.43 -3.33
CA LEU A 48 -1.92 15.44 -4.06
C LEU A 48 -2.36 14.27 -3.18
N ALA A 49 -1.67 14.03 -2.06
CA ALA A 49 -1.91 12.87 -1.22
C ALA A 49 -3.17 13.00 -0.37
N GLN A 50 -3.90 11.92 -0.23
CA GLN A 50 -4.89 11.73 0.84
C GLN A 50 -4.13 11.52 2.15
N ARG A 51 -4.22 12.50 3.06
CA ARG A 51 -3.48 12.48 4.32
C ARG A 51 -4.19 11.58 5.34
N PHE A 52 -3.40 10.93 6.16
CA PHE A 52 -3.87 10.16 7.31
C PHE A 52 -2.91 10.32 8.50
N THR A 53 -3.41 10.02 9.69
CA THR A 53 -2.70 10.17 10.96
C THR A 53 -2.57 8.84 11.68
N VAL A 54 -1.63 8.76 12.60
CA VAL A 54 -1.48 7.58 13.47
C VAL A 54 -2.73 7.34 14.33
N GLU A 55 -3.45 8.40 14.72
CA GLU A 55 -4.68 8.29 15.47
C GLU A 55 -5.77 7.56 14.69
N GLU A 56 -5.84 7.78 13.38
CA GLU A 56 -6.79 7.06 12.51
C GLU A 56 -6.48 5.57 12.47
N VAL A 57 -5.19 5.20 12.38
CA VAL A 57 -4.76 3.79 12.44
C VAL A 57 -5.18 3.13 13.78
N TYR A 58 -5.11 3.88 14.90
CA TYR A 58 -5.52 3.37 16.21
C TYR A 58 -7.01 3.43 16.49
N ARG A 59 -7.78 4.21 15.74
CA ARG A 59 -9.20 4.46 15.99
C ARG A 59 -10.11 3.58 15.15
N LEU A 60 -9.75 3.34 13.88
CA LEU A 60 -10.60 2.65 12.93
C LEU A 60 -10.53 1.13 13.09
N PRO A 61 -11.65 0.41 12.95
CA PRO A 61 -11.67 -1.04 13.05
C PRO A 61 -11.00 -1.70 11.83
N GLY A 62 -10.53 -2.93 12.00
CA GLY A 62 -9.95 -3.74 10.93
C GLY A 62 -8.56 -3.28 10.47
N THR A 63 -7.98 -2.23 11.06
CA THR A 63 -6.64 -1.74 10.71
C THR A 63 -5.53 -2.57 11.35
N PHE A 64 -5.79 -3.20 12.48
CA PHE A 64 -4.79 -3.93 13.28
C PHE A 64 -3.49 -3.16 13.52
N TYR A 65 -3.60 -1.83 13.60
CA TYR A 65 -2.48 -0.89 13.75
C TYR A 65 -1.51 -0.86 12.56
N ASP A 66 -1.96 -1.29 11.38
CA ASP A 66 -1.20 -1.29 10.13
C ASP A 66 -1.63 -0.11 9.22
N PRO A 67 -0.69 0.76 8.78
CA PRO A 67 -1.00 1.87 7.90
C PRO A 67 -1.49 1.42 6.51
N ALA A 68 -1.08 0.25 6.01
CA ALA A 68 -1.57 -0.28 4.74
C ALA A 68 -3.05 -0.64 4.82
N ARG A 69 -3.48 -1.26 5.92
CA ARG A 69 -4.90 -1.58 6.14
C ARG A 69 -5.77 -0.34 6.33
N LEU A 70 -5.21 0.75 6.84
CA LEU A 70 -5.90 2.04 6.84
C LEU A 70 -6.12 2.55 5.41
N VAL A 71 -5.12 2.45 4.54
CA VAL A 71 -5.23 2.84 3.12
C VAL A 71 -6.29 2.01 2.41
N ALA A 72 -6.49 0.75 2.79
CA ALA A 72 -7.59 -0.07 2.27
C ALA A 72 -8.99 0.53 2.50
N LEU A 73 -9.17 1.47 3.44
CA LEU A 73 -10.41 2.21 3.67
C LEU A 73 -10.57 3.46 2.77
N LEU A 74 -9.58 3.79 1.94
CA LEU A 74 -9.64 4.93 1.03
C LEU A 74 -10.43 4.61 -0.24
N PRO A 75 -11.05 5.62 -0.92
CA PRO A 75 -11.73 5.40 -2.20
C PRO A 75 -10.73 4.90 -3.26
N GLY A 76 -11.22 4.10 -4.21
CA GLY A 76 -10.41 3.56 -5.30
C GLY A 76 -9.40 2.48 -4.92
N VAL A 77 -9.32 2.09 -3.65
CA VAL A 77 -8.41 1.04 -3.17
C VAL A 77 -9.19 -0.23 -2.85
N VAL A 78 -8.75 -1.37 -3.34
CA VAL A 78 -9.32 -2.70 -3.04
C VAL A 78 -8.24 -3.56 -2.40
N GLN A 79 -8.51 -4.08 -1.21
CA GLN A 79 -7.69 -5.12 -0.60
C GLN A 79 -8.15 -6.47 -1.14
N THR A 80 -7.29 -7.14 -1.90
CA THR A 80 -7.67 -8.38 -2.59
C THR A 80 -7.55 -9.61 -1.70
N ASN A 81 -6.85 -9.50 -0.56
CA ASN A 81 -6.65 -10.59 0.38
C ASN A 81 -6.64 -10.08 1.83
N ASP A 82 -7.46 -10.68 2.70
CA ASP A 82 -7.56 -10.31 4.12
C ASP A 82 -6.31 -10.65 4.95
N GLN A 83 -5.54 -11.62 4.51
CA GLN A 83 -4.29 -12.03 5.18
C GLN A 83 -3.10 -11.16 4.78
N ALA A 84 -3.19 -10.45 3.65
CA ALA A 84 -2.08 -9.69 3.09
C ALA A 84 -2.46 -8.24 2.74
N ASN A 85 -1.44 -7.38 2.71
CA ASN A 85 -1.56 -5.98 2.30
C ASN A 85 -1.51 -5.83 0.76
N HIS A 86 -2.12 -6.76 0.02
CA HIS A 86 -2.30 -6.67 -1.41
C HIS A 86 -3.35 -5.61 -1.74
N LEU A 87 -2.91 -4.43 -2.16
CA LEU A 87 -3.79 -3.30 -2.44
C LEU A 87 -3.80 -3.00 -3.94
N SER A 88 -4.90 -3.34 -4.60
CA SER A 88 -5.19 -2.86 -5.95
C SER A 88 -5.72 -1.44 -5.89
N VAL A 89 -5.13 -0.54 -6.67
CA VAL A 89 -5.49 0.88 -6.69
C VAL A 89 -6.06 1.22 -8.05
N ARG A 90 -7.36 1.53 -8.10
CA ARG A 90 -8.07 1.88 -9.34
C ARG A 90 -7.90 0.82 -10.44
N GLY A 91 -7.90 -0.46 -10.05
CA GLY A 91 -7.71 -1.59 -10.96
C GLY A 91 -6.27 -1.83 -11.41
N ASN A 92 -5.29 -1.17 -10.81
CA ASN A 92 -3.88 -1.51 -11.01
C ASN A 92 -3.50 -2.71 -10.15
N THR A 93 -2.56 -3.53 -10.65
CA THR A 93 -1.96 -4.60 -9.85
C THR A 93 -1.31 -4.04 -8.58
N PRO A 94 -1.33 -4.75 -7.46
CA PRO A 94 -0.56 -4.37 -6.27
C PRO A 94 0.93 -4.15 -6.54
N ASN A 95 1.54 -4.83 -7.51
CA ASN A 95 2.94 -4.65 -7.92
C ASN A 95 3.24 -3.26 -8.52
N ALA A 96 2.20 -2.52 -8.94
CA ALA A 96 2.35 -1.16 -9.44
C ALA A 96 2.45 -0.09 -8.37
N ASN A 97 2.36 -0.46 -7.09
CA ASN A 97 2.46 0.44 -5.94
C ASN A 97 3.92 0.68 -5.53
N LEU A 98 4.19 1.84 -4.93
CA LEU A 98 5.49 2.19 -4.39
C LEU A 98 5.39 2.68 -2.94
N TRP A 99 6.35 2.28 -2.13
CA TRP A 99 6.50 2.74 -0.77
C TRP A 99 7.58 3.82 -0.69
N ARG A 100 7.27 4.91 0.01
CA ARG A 100 8.22 5.97 0.33
C ARG A 100 8.23 6.25 1.83
N LEU A 101 9.43 6.39 2.40
CA LEU A 101 9.63 6.76 3.79
C LEU A 101 10.47 8.03 3.85
N ASN A 102 9.93 9.09 4.46
CA ASN A 102 10.52 10.43 4.46
C ASN A 102 10.85 10.96 3.05
N GLY A 103 10.06 10.59 2.03
CA GLY A 103 10.25 11.00 0.64
C GLY A 103 11.21 10.12 -0.18
N LEU A 104 11.83 9.11 0.42
CA LEU A 104 12.76 8.17 -0.20
C LEU A 104 12.02 6.87 -0.55
N ALA A 105 12.22 6.35 -1.75
CA ALA A 105 11.63 5.08 -2.14
C ALA A 105 12.29 3.91 -1.39
N ILE A 106 11.49 2.94 -0.99
CA ILE A 106 11.90 1.71 -0.31
C ILE A 106 11.20 0.51 -0.92
N VAL A 107 11.74 -0.68 -0.74
CA VAL A 107 11.04 -1.94 -1.06
C VAL A 107 9.75 -2.05 -0.25
N ASN A 108 8.86 -2.96 -0.63
CA ASN A 108 7.68 -3.31 0.15
C ASN A 108 8.08 -3.67 1.59
N PRO A 109 7.66 -2.90 2.61
CA PRO A 109 8.13 -3.08 3.99
C PRO A 109 7.28 -4.07 4.79
N ASN A 110 6.63 -5.04 4.15
CA ASN A 110 5.76 -5.97 4.85
C ASN A 110 6.51 -7.24 5.26
N HIS A 111 6.19 -7.75 6.45
CA HIS A 111 6.56 -9.09 6.91
C HIS A 111 5.84 -10.17 6.13
N THR A 112 6.46 -11.35 6.01
CA THR A 112 5.90 -12.52 5.34
C THR A 112 5.26 -12.14 4.01
N ALA A 113 6.10 -11.66 3.08
CA ALA A 113 5.66 -11.09 1.81
C ALA A 113 4.69 -12.02 1.03
N ASN A 114 4.61 -13.27 1.42
CA ASN A 114 3.85 -14.33 0.78
C ASN A 114 2.81 -14.99 1.66
N ALA A 115 2.81 -14.73 2.96
CA ALA A 115 1.76 -15.25 3.81
C ALA A 115 0.42 -14.74 3.31
N GLY A 116 -0.48 -15.67 3.04
CA GLY A 116 -1.81 -15.37 2.56
C GLY A 116 -1.93 -15.10 1.06
N THR A 117 -0.96 -15.44 0.22
CA THR A 117 -1.27 -15.62 -1.18
C THR A 117 -2.08 -16.91 -1.33
N PHE A 118 -3.17 -16.84 -2.10
CA PHE A 118 -3.99 -18.03 -2.33
C PHE A 118 -3.26 -19.11 -3.12
N TYR A 119 -2.13 -18.77 -3.74
CA TYR A 119 -1.29 -19.68 -4.51
C TYR A 119 -0.02 -20.11 -3.77
N ASP A 120 0.19 -19.66 -2.53
CA ASP A 120 1.39 -19.91 -1.72
C ASP A 120 2.69 -19.53 -2.43
N PHE A 121 2.65 -18.47 -3.23
CA PHE A 121 3.81 -18.00 -3.99
C PHE A 121 4.31 -16.64 -3.50
N PRO A 122 5.63 -16.42 -3.56
CA PRO A 122 6.22 -15.12 -3.28
C PRO A 122 5.69 -14.02 -4.20
N THR A 123 5.44 -12.84 -3.63
CA THR A 123 5.13 -11.62 -4.37
C THR A 123 6.00 -10.46 -3.87
N LEU A 124 6.23 -9.46 -4.71
CA LEU A 124 6.95 -8.24 -4.29
C LEU A 124 6.05 -7.25 -3.54
N SER A 125 4.73 -7.40 -3.63
CA SER A 125 3.75 -6.42 -3.14
C SER A 125 2.94 -6.88 -1.93
N GLY A 126 3.08 -8.14 -1.51
CA GLY A 126 2.28 -8.73 -0.45
C GLY A 126 2.83 -8.54 0.95
N GLY A 127 2.37 -9.40 1.84
CA GLY A 127 2.78 -9.46 3.23
C GLY A 127 1.67 -9.09 4.20
N GLY A 128 1.60 -9.81 5.31
CA GLY A 128 0.48 -9.71 6.25
C GLY A 128 0.49 -8.49 7.15
N VAL A 129 1.68 -7.96 7.47
CA VAL A 129 1.86 -6.86 8.43
C VAL A 129 3.02 -5.98 8.01
N ASN A 130 2.82 -4.67 8.07
CA ASN A 130 3.87 -3.69 7.78
C ASN A 130 4.94 -3.68 8.89
N ALA A 131 6.22 -3.79 8.54
CA ALA A 131 7.34 -3.71 9.48
C ALA A 131 7.55 -2.31 10.06
N ILE A 132 7.00 -1.27 9.39
CA ILE A 132 7.01 0.10 9.92
C ILE A 132 5.86 0.23 10.93
N SER A 133 6.19 0.27 12.21
CA SER A 133 5.18 0.46 13.26
C SER A 133 4.43 1.78 13.10
N ALA A 134 3.11 1.77 13.24
CA ALA A 134 2.29 2.98 13.23
C ALA A 134 2.75 4.01 14.28
N GLN A 135 3.38 3.58 15.38
CA GLN A 135 3.91 4.47 16.42
C GLN A 135 5.06 5.36 15.93
N MET A 136 5.76 4.92 14.89
CA MET A 136 6.85 5.68 14.26
C MET A 136 6.34 6.80 13.36
N LEU A 137 5.07 6.72 12.89
CA LEU A 137 4.55 7.59 11.85
C LEU A 137 4.04 8.92 12.39
N GLY A 138 4.29 9.96 11.62
CA GLY A 138 3.63 11.26 11.68
C GLY A 138 2.48 11.35 10.68
N ASN A 139 2.14 12.57 10.27
CA ASN A 139 1.19 12.80 9.21
C ASN A 139 1.75 12.22 7.91
N SER A 140 1.12 11.20 7.42
CA SER A 140 1.50 10.47 6.21
C SER A 140 0.44 10.65 5.15
N GLY A 141 0.70 10.16 3.94
CA GLY A 141 -0.22 10.29 2.83
C GLY A 141 -0.22 9.10 1.90
N PHE A 142 -1.26 9.04 1.09
CA PHE A 142 -1.39 8.08 0.02
C PHE A 142 -1.83 8.77 -1.27
N LEU A 143 -1.13 8.49 -2.36
CA LEU A 143 -1.46 9.00 -3.69
C LEU A 143 -2.06 7.85 -4.51
N SER A 144 -3.28 8.02 -5.01
CA SER A 144 -4.01 7.02 -5.82
C SER A 144 -4.05 7.33 -7.31
N GLY A 145 -3.34 8.37 -7.77
CA GLY A 145 -3.36 8.85 -9.15
C GLY A 145 -2.06 9.54 -9.53
N GLY A 146 -2.16 10.72 -10.13
CA GLY A 146 -1.01 11.47 -10.57
C GLY A 146 -0.03 11.81 -9.45
N LEU A 147 1.25 11.80 -9.79
CA LEU A 147 2.35 12.05 -8.87
C LEU A 147 2.88 13.49 -9.04
N PRO A 148 3.40 14.13 -7.97
CA PRO A 148 4.15 15.37 -8.10
C PRO A 148 5.42 15.15 -8.93
N VAL A 149 5.98 16.20 -9.52
CA VAL A 149 7.12 16.09 -10.46
C VAL A 149 8.34 15.41 -9.84
N GLU A 150 8.53 15.53 -8.53
CA GLU A 150 9.62 14.90 -7.79
C GLU A 150 9.46 13.40 -7.56
N TYR A 151 8.26 12.82 -7.76
CA TYR A 151 7.99 11.39 -7.56
C TYR A 151 7.85 10.64 -8.90
N GLY A 152 8.30 9.41 -8.94
CA GLY A 152 8.19 8.51 -10.09
C GLY A 152 8.10 7.06 -9.66
N TYR A 153 8.20 6.17 -10.63
CA TYR A 153 8.34 4.72 -10.50
C TYR A 153 7.10 3.98 -9.95
N ALA A 154 5.93 4.61 -9.99
CA ALA A 154 4.66 3.98 -9.65
C ALA A 154 3.59 4.34 -10.69
N THR A 155 2.75 3.39 -11.06
CA THR A 155 1.56 3.57 -11.91
C THR A 155 0.26 3.26 -11.18
N GLY A 156 0.36 2.57 -10.04
CA GLY A 156 -0.72 2.34 -9.06
C GLY A 156 -0.75 3.40 -7.96
N GLY A 157 -0.63 2.97 -6.71
CA GLY A 157 -0.60 3.84 -5.55
C GLY A 157 0.81 4.15 -5.03
N THR A 158 0.96 5.27 -4.37
CA THR A 158 2.21 5.60 -3.67
C THR A 158 1.93 5.92 -2.20
N PHE A 159 2.54 5.15 -1.30
CA PHE A 159 2.57 5.43 0.12
C PHE A 159 3.64 6.48 0.39
N ASP A 160 3.26 7.63 0.94
CA ASP A 160 4.18 8.69 1.37
C ASP A 160 4.19 8.75 2.91
N LEU A 161 4.93 7.80 3.51
CA LEU A 161 5.04 7.66 4.95
C LEU A 161 6.06 8.63 5.51
N ARG A 162 5.74 9.25 6.65
CA ARG A 162 6.61 10.20 7.34
C ARG A 162 6.84 9.75 8.77
N LEU A 163 8.11 9.64 9.16
CA LEU A 163 8.47 9.40 10.55
C LEU A 163 8.27 10.64 11.37
N ARG A 164 7.75 10.48 12.58
CA ARG A 164 7.65 11.59 13.54
C ARG A 164 8.93 11.71 14.36
N PRO A 165 9.33 12.90 14.77
CA PRO A 165 10.41 13.07 15.75
C PRO A 165 10.01 12.45 17.09
N GLY A 166 10.97 12.00 17.86
CA GLY A 166 10.81 11.64 19.26
C GLY A 166 10.46 12.85 20.12
N ASN A 167 10.01 12.63 21.34
CA ASN A 167 9.72 13.73 22.28
C ASN A 167 10.99 14.52 22.62
N LYS A 168 10.96 15.83 22.46
CA LYS A 168 12.14 16.72 22.63
C LYS A 168 12.34 17.24 24.04
N THR A 169 11.36 17.04 24.93
CA THR A 169 11.38 17.64 26.27
C THR A 169 11.49 16.62 27.40
N ARG A 170 11.01 15.40 27.18
CA ARG A 170 10.99 14.34 28.20
C ARG A 170 10.96 12.96 27.59
N ARG A 171 11.39 11.96 28.32
CA ARG A 171 11.23 10.55 27.93
C ARG A 171 9.77 10.14 28.05
N LYS A 172 9.28 9.41 27.05
CA LYS A 172 7.97 8.77 27.07
C LYS A 172 8.14 7.29 26.74
N TYR A 173 7.25 6.49 27.30
CA TYR A 173 7.22 5.05 27.10
C TYR A 173 5.82 4.65 26.69
N GLN A 174 5.70 3.70 25.80
CA GLN A 174 4.44 3.09 25.46
C GLN A 174 4.63 1.57 25.41
N ALA A 175 3.64 0.85 25.93
CA ALA A 175 3.56 -0.59 25.80
C ALA A 175 2.14 -0.96 25.37
N GLN A 176 2.05 -1.92 24.48
CA GLN A 176 0.80 -2.53 24.04
C GLN A 176 0.96 -4.04 24.11
N ALA A 177 -0.05 -4.73 24.58
CA ALA A 177 -0.15 -6.18 24.56
C ALA A 177 -1.53 -6.58 24.06
N GLY A 178 -1.62 -7.64 23.31
CA GLY A 178 -2.87 -8.14 22.75
C GLY A 178 -2.74 -9.55 22.20
N PHE A 179 -3.81 -10.06 21.62
CA PHE A 179 -3.84 -11.42 21.06
C PHE A 179 -2.88 -11.62 19.88
N ILE A 180 -2.46 -10.50 19.23
CA ILE A 180 -1.52 -10.52 18.10
C ILE A 180 -0.07 -10.23 18.52
N GLY A 181 0.24 -10.03 19.82
CA GLY A 181 1.61 -9.85 20.28
C GLY A 181 1.83 -8.63 21.17
N PHE A 182 3.10 -8.20 21.21
CA PHE A 182 3.58 -7.08 22.01
C PHE A 182 4.18 -5.99 21.15
N ASP A 183 4.01 -4.73 21.58
CA ASP A 183 4.57 -3.54 20.95
C ASP A 183 5.08 -2.58 22.03
N LEU A 184 6.38 -2.28 22.01
CA LEU A 184 7.06 -1.43 22.99
C LEU A 184 7.71 -0.24 22.30
N MET A 185 7.53 0.96 22.84
CA MET A 185 8.12 2.19 22.31
C MET A 185 8.75 3.03 23.39
N VAL A 186 9.90 3.59 23.09
CA VAL A 186 10.63 4.55 23.92
C VAL A 186 11.03 5.75 23.06
N GLU A 187 10.75 6.94 23.55
CA GLU A 187 11.17 8.18 22.90
C GLU A 187 11.69 9.20 23.90
N GLY A 188 12.54 10.11 23.46
CA GLY A 188 13.04 11.16 24.33
C GLY A 188 14.07 12.07 23.68
N PRO A 189 14.48 13.13 24.42
CA PRO A 189 15.55 14.03 23.98
C PRO A 189 16.93 13.37 24.13
N ILE A 190 17.87 13.82 23.29
CA ILE A 190 19.30 13.60 23.43
C ILE A 190 19.93 14.96 23.77
N GLY A 191 20.55 15.05 24.95
CA GLY A 191 21.07 16.30 25.49
C GLY A 191 19.98 17.28 25.93
N ASP A 192 20.39 18.46 26.42
CA ASP A 192 19.48 19.43 27.04
C ASP A 192 18.94 20.48 26.06
N SER A 193 19.44 20.50 24.82
CA SER A 193 19.09 21.53 23.85
C SER A 193 17.67 21.40 23.27
N GLY A 194 17.04 20.23 23.40
CA GLY A 194 15.75 19.91 22.77
C GLY A 194 15.80 19.83 21.25
N LYS A 195 17.00 19.91 20.63
CA LYS A 195 17.19 19.86 19.18
C LYS A 195 17.27 18.44 18.66
N THR A 196 17.75 17.49 19.46
CA THR A 196 17.92 16.10 19.08
C THR A 196 16.96 15.21 19.87
N SER A 197 16.29 14.31 19.17
CA SER A 197 15.40 13.33 19.79
C SER A 197 15.58 11.95 19.14
N TYR A 198 15.26 10.93 19.91
CA TYR A 198 15.19 9.55 19.43
C TYR A 198 13.79 8.99 19.62
N LEU A 199 13.46 8.04 18.77
CA LEU A 199 12.24 7.24 18.84
C LEU A 199 12.62 5.80 18.45
N VAL A 200 12.36 4.87 19.32
CA VAL A 200 12.67 3.45 19.15
C VAL A 200 11.44 2.63 19.47
N ASN A 201 11.15 1.66 18.61
CA ASN A 201 10.03 0.75 18.75
C ASN A 201 10.48 -0.67 18.47
N GLY A 202 9.99 -1.64 19.25
CA GLY A 202 10.19 -3.06 19.02
C GLY A 202 8.87 -3.80 19.14
N ARG A 203 8.60 -4.70 18.19
CA ARG A 203 7.41 -5.55 18.19
C ARG A 203 7.80 -7.02 18.13
N TYR A 204 6.95 -7.83 18.73
CA TYR A 204 6.96 -9.28 18.59
C TYR A 204 5.53 -9.77 18.49
N SER A 205 5.24 -10.55 17.48
CA SER A 205 3.89 -11.06 17.22
C SER A 205 3.88 -12.57 17.10
N PHE A 206 2.75 -13.15 17.50
CA PHE A 206 2.44 -14.56 17.36
C PHE A 206 0.93 -14.71 17.18
N THR A 207 0.52 -15.53 16.21
CA THR A 207 -0.90 -15.77 15.94
C THR A 207 -1.44 -17.03 16.62
N GLY A 208 -0.57 -17.84 17.22
CA GLY A 208 -0.93 -19.11 17.85
C GLY A 208 -2.09 -19.02 18.85
N LEU A 209 -2.13 -17.93 19.65
CA LEU A 209 -3.24 -17.72 20.59
C LEU A 209 -4.60 -17.56 19.89
N LEU A 210 -4.64 -16.91 18.71
CA LEU A 210 -5.86 -16.78 17.94
C LEU A 210 -6.26 -18.13 17.30
N ALA A 211 -5.28 -18.90 16.85
CA ALA A 211 -5.53 -20.25 16.35
C ALA A 211 -6.11 -21.16 17.45
N ASP A 212 -5.57 -21.09 18.68
CA ASP A 212 -6.12 -21.80 19.84
C ASP A 212 -7.56 -21.38 20.19
N MET A 213 -7.95 -20.15 19.82
CA MET A 213 -9.32 -19.64 19.96
C MET A 213 -10.24 -20.02 18.79
N GLY A 214 -9.75 -20.80 17.83
CA GLY A 214 -10.52 -21.27 16.67
C GLY A 214 -10.54 -20.32 15.47
N VAL A 215 -9.64 -19.33 15.42
CA VAL A 215 -9.46 -18.53 14.20
C VAL A 215 -8.66 -19.37 13.20
N ASP A 216 -9.27 -19.65 12.07
CA ASP A 216 -8.64 -20.40 11.00
C ASP A 216 -7.77 -19.48 10.12
N PHE A 217 -6.47 -19.77 10.09
CA PHE A 217 -5.47 -19.15 9.20
C PHE A 217 -5.03 -20.13 8.09
N GLY A 218 -5.83 -21.12 7.75
CA GLY A 218 -5.46 -22.17 6.79
C GLY A 218 -4.41 -23.13 7.34
N GLY A 219 -4.43 -23.40 8.67
CA GLY A 219 -3.45 -24.26 9.35
C GLY A 219 -2.09 -23.61 9.56
N GLU A 220 -1.95 -22.32 9.31
CA GLU A 220 -0.68 -21.59 9.33
C GLU A 220 -0.35 -20.97 10.69
N SER A 221 0.95 -21.02 11.05
CA SER A 221 1.50 -20.36 12.24
C SER A 221 2.43 -19.21 11.85
N ILE A 222 1.98 -17.97 12.08
CA ILE A 222 2.71 -16.76 11.70
C ILE A 222 3.39 -16.17 12.93
N ARG A 223 4.68 -15.83 12.79
CA ARG A 223 5.48 -15.12 13.80
C ARG A 223 6.28 -14.03 13.13
N PHE A 224 6.45 -12.90 13.82
CA PHE A 224 7.38 -11.87 13.38
C PHE A 224 7.94 -11.07 14.56
N TRP A 225 9.07 -10.45 14.33
CA TRP A 225 9.60 -9.38 15.14
C TRP A 225 10.15 -8.26 14.27
N ASP A 226 10.10 -7.05 14.76
CA ASP A 226 10.78 -5.92 14.15
C ASP A 226 11.30 -4.94 15.19
N PHE A 227 12.31 -4.19 14.74
CA PHE A 227 12.94 -3.12 15.48
C PHE A 227 13.05 -1.89 14.59
N ASN A 228 12.44 -0.80 15.03
CA ASN A 228 12.39 0.47 14.32
C ASN A 228 13.12 1.52 15.16
N ALA A 229 14.03 2.27 14.57
CA ALA A 229 14.77 3.34 15.20
C ALA A 229 14.76 4.60 14.34
N HIS A 230 14.55 5.75 14.95
CA HIS A 230 14.59 7.06 14.32
C HIS A 230 15.34 8.05 15.20
N LEU A 231 16.40 8.63 14.66
CA LEU A 231 17.14 9.75 15.24
C LEU A 231 16.79 11.00 14.44
N HIS A 232 16.35 12.04 15.13
CA HIS A 232 15.95 13.30 14.51
C HIS A 232 16.71 14.46 15.16
N HIS A 233 17.31 15.31 14.34
CA HIS A 233 18.04 16.50 14.76
C HIS A 233 17.52 17.72 14.02
N GLU A 234 17.26 18.80 14.75
CA GLU A 234 16.84 20.08 14.20
C GLU A 234 17.88 21.16 14.48
N TRP A 235 18.05 22.05 13.51
CA TRP A 235 18.77 23.31 13.65
C TRP A 235 17.93 24.44 13.10
N ASP A 236 18.44 25.67 13.16
CA ASP A 236 17.71 26.80 12.61
C ASP A 236 17.52 26.66 11.10
N GLY A 237 16.27 26.59 10.69
CA GLY A 237 15.88 26.41 9.29
C GLY A 237 15.99 24.98 8.75
N GLY A 238 16.36 23.94 9.53
CA GLY A 238 16.52 22.61 8.97
C GLY A 238 16.36 21.45 9.93
N GLU A 239 16.33 20.26 9.35
CA GLU A 239 16.20 18.99 10.06
C GLU A 239 17.00 17.88 9.37
N LEU A 240 17.42 16.91 10.13
CA LEU A 240 18.06 15.66 9.69
C LEU A 240 17.37 14.48 10.36
N SER A 241 17.04 13.48 9.59
CA SER A 241 16.47 12.21 10.04
C SER A 241 17.35 11.05 9.62
N LEU A 242 17.76 10.22 10.58
CA LEU A 242 18.41 8.94 10.35
C LEU A 242 17.47 7.84 10.85
N PHE A 243 17.18 6.84 10.04
CA PHE A 243 16.26 5.77 10.40
C PHE A 243 16.75 4.39 9.99
N SER A 244 16.30 3.40 10.76
CA SER A 244 16.54 1.98 10.53
C SER A 244 15.29 1.19 10.91
N ILE A 245 14.87 0.30 10.03
CA ILE A 245 13.80 -0.68 10.28
C ILE A 245 14.37 -2.04 9.91
N VAL A 246 14.39 -2.97 10.85
CA VAL A 246 14.86 -4.33 10.64
C VAL A 246 13.88 -5.30 11.27
N GLY A 247 13.68 -6.45 10.66
CA GLY A 247 12.80 -7.47 11.19
C GLY A 247 12.90 -8.79 10.45
N ALA A 248 12.35 -9.82 11.08
CA ALA A 248 12.21 -11.13 10.47
C ALA A 248 10.83 -11.71 10.79
N SER A 249 10.36 -12.59 9.93
CA SER A 249 9.08 -13.25 10.06
C SER A 249 9.13 -14.65 9.49
N SER A 250 8.27 -15.52 10.03
CA SER A 250 8.07 -16.86 9.52
C SER A 250 6.58 -17.18 9.44
N ASN A 251 6.22 -18.03 8.48
CA ASN A 251 4.91 -18.63 8.36
C ASN A 251 5.08 -20.11 8.08
N VAL A 252 4.57 -20.96 8.95
CA VAL A 252 4.75 -22.40 8.92
C VAL A 252 3.40 -23.08 8.77
N PHE A 253 3.29 -23.94 7.78
CA PHE A 253 2.21 -24.89 7.61
C PHE A 253 2.77 -26.30 7.75
N ALA A 254 2.24 -27.10 8.69
CA ALA A 254 2.60 -28.49 8.88
C ALA A 254 1.50 -29.41 8.33
N GLY A 255 1.85 -30.24 7.39
CA GLY A 255 0.96 -31.28 6.89
C GLY A 255 0.75 -32.40 7.92
N PRO A 256 -0.20 -33.34 7.68
CA PRO A 256 -0.47 -34.44 8.59
C PRO A 256 0.72 -35.42 8.74
N ASP A 257 1.08 -35.73 9.97
CA ASP A 257 2.20 -36.64 10.27
C ASP A 257 1.83 -38.13 10.23
N SER A 258 0.56 -38.45 10.26
CA SER A 258 0.10 -39.85 10.34
C SER A 258 -0.92 -40.20 9.26
N THR A 259 -0.92 -41.44 8.84
CA THR A 259 -1.89 -42.00 7.89
C THR A 259 -3.32 -42.14 8.44
N GLU A 260 -3.52 -41.86 9.72
CA GLU A 260 -4.85 -41.83 10.36
C GLU A 260 -5.58 -40.51 10.14
N GLN A 261 -4.85 -39.46 9.74
CA GLN A 261 -5.43 -38.15 9.39
C GLN A 261 -5.85 -38.15 7.92
N GLU A 262 -7.07 -37.80 7.65
CA GLU A 262 -7.58 -37.65 6.28
C GLU A 262 -7.00 -36.43 5.62
N ILE A 263 -6.42 -36.57 4.43
CA ILE A 263 -5.96 -35.49 3.59
C ILE A 263 -7.16 -34.92 2.87
N THR A 264 -7.41 -33.63 3.05
CA THR A 264 -8.58 -32.95 2.51
C THR A 264 -8.25 -32.03 1.33
N GLU A 265 -6.97 -31.63 1.16
CA GLU A 265 -6.49 -30.82 0.04
C GLU A 265 -5.02 -31.12 -0.29
N GLN A 266 -4.59 -30.73 -1.48
CA GLN A 266 -3.23 -30.96 -1.96
C GLN A 266 -2.14 -30.33 -1.07
N LYS A 267 -2.41 -29.17 -0.46
CA LYS A 267 -1.47 -28.47 0.42
C LYS A 267 -1.01 -29.37 1.58
N GLU A 268 -1.91 -30.18 2.11
CA GLU A 268 -1.65 -31.10 3.23
C GLU A 268 -0.67 -32.24 2.90
N LEU A 269 -0.29 -32.42 1.64
CA LEU A 269 0.76 -33.37 1.24
C LEU A 269 2.17 -32.87 1.53
N PHE A 270 2.31 -31.63 2.06
CA PHE A 270 3.58 -30.96 2.25
C PHE A 270 3.64 -30.22 3.59
N ASP A 271 4.86 -30.15 4.13
CA ASP A 271 5.25 -29.12 5.09
C ASP A 271 5.74 -27.91 4.30
N ILE A 272 5.24 -26.72 4.64
CA ILE A 272 5.57 -25.49 3.92
C ILE A 272 6.04 -24.44 4.93
N ASP A 273 7.28 -23.97 4.74
CA ASP A 273 7.87 -22.89 5.54
C ASP A 273 8.14 -21.67 4.66
N PHE A 274 7.74 -20.50 5.17
CA PHE A 274 8.15 -19.20 4.66
C PHE A 274 8.94 -18.47 5.72
N ASP A 275 10.14 -18.03 5.35
CA ASP A 275 10.97 -17.12 6.16
C ASP A 275 11.20 -15.84 5.38
N SER A 276 11.12 -14.69 6.07
CA SER A 276 11.36 -13.39 5.45
C SER A 276 12.14 -12.47 6.38
N GLU A 277 13.08 -11.75 5.79
CA GLU A 277 13.85 -10.70 6.47
C GLU A 277 13.63 -9.37 5.77
N VAL A 278 13.40 -8.29 6.53
CA VAL A 278 13.28 -6.93 6.05
C VAL A 278 14.34 -6.04 6.66
N GLN A 279 15.00 -5.24 5.82
CA GLN A 279 16.05 -4.30 6.23
C GLN A 279 15.86 -3.00 5.45
N ILE A 280 15.69 -1.88 6.15
CA ILE A 280 15.50 -0.55 5.57
C ILE A 280 16.35 0.43 6.37
N TYR A 281 17.22 1.15 5.70
CA TYR A 281 18.05 2.19 6.26
C TYR A 281 17.93 3.45 5.43
N GLY A 282 17.97 4.61 6.06
CA GLY A 282 17.95 5.84 5.31
C GLY A 282 18.33 7.06 6.11
N LEU A 283 18.70 8.09 5.38
CA LEU A 283 19.00 9.41 5.86
C LEU A 283 18.28 10.42 4.97
N SER A 284 17.51 11.31 5.58
CA SER A 284 16.86 12.41 4.88
C SER A 284 17.15 13.74 5.58
N PHE A 285 17.26 14.82 4.81
CA PHE A 285 17.46 16.14 5.33
C PHE A 285 16.56 17.16 4.62
N SER A 286 16.29 18.25 5.32
CA SER A 286 15.63 19.43 4.77
C SER A 286 16.26 20.67 5.38
N HIS A 287 16.49 21.70 4.55
CA HIS A 287 17.06 22.95 4.99
C HIS A 287 16.50 24.14 4.20
N GLN A 288 16.00 25.13 4.90
CA GLN A 288 15.47 26.34 4.32
C GLN A 288 16.38 27.53 4.64
N VAL A 289 16.84 28.22 3.62
CA VAL A 289 17.64 29.43 3.73
C VAL A 289 16.94 30.53 2.94
N LYS A 290 16.37 31.50 3.65
CA LYS A 290 15.58 32.60 3.04
C LYS A 290 14.49 32.06 2.13
N THR A 291 14.60 32.27 0.82
CA THR A 291 13.65 31.84 -0.21
C THR A 291 14.00 30.49 -0.84
N ASN A 292 15.10 29.87 -0.44
CA ASN A 292 15.53 28.57 -0.96
C ASN A 292 15.21 27.46 0.05
N SER A 293 14.70 26.34 -0.43
CA SER A 293 14.52 25.11 0.31
C SER A 293 15.30 23.99 -0.38
N PHE A 294 16.06 23.27 0.39
CA PHE A 294 16.84 22.11 -0.06
C PHE A 294 16.34 20.90 0.70
N ARG A 295 16.00 19.83 0.02
CA ARG A 295 15.64 18.57 0.65
C ARG A 295 16.19 17.41 -0.15
N GLY A 296 16.48 16.31 0.53
CA GLY A 296 16.99 15.14 -0.12
C GLY A 296 17.43 14.08 0.86
N GLY A 297 18.04 13.04 0.36
CA GLY A 297 18.53 11.94 1.15
C GLY A 297 18.81 10.70 0.32
N PHE A 298 19.05 9.60 1.03
CA PHE A 298 19.19 8.29 0.43
C PHE A 298 18.60 7.21 1.34
N SER A 299 18.19 6.11 0.73
CA SER A 299 17.75 4.88 1.39
C SER A 299 18.36 3.67 0.72
N ALA A 300 18.62 2.65 1.52
CA ALA A 300 18.94 1.30 1.07
C ALA A 300 17.99 0.34 1.76
N SER A 301 17.32 -0.49 0.99
CA SER A 301 16.32 -1.40 1.52
C SER A 301 16.35 -2.74 0.81
N LYS A 302 16.01 -3.81 1.54
CA LYS A 302 16.06 -5.18 1.06
C LYS A 302 15.01 -6.00 1.80
N VAL A 303 14.36 -6.92 1.08
CA VAL A 303 13.53 -7.96 1.66
C VAL A 303 13.96 -9.29 1.06
N LYS A 304 14.36 -10.25 1.89
CA LYS A 304 14.64 -11.60 1.43
C LYS A 304 13.51 -12.50 1.88
N THR A 305 13.02 -13.34 1.00
CA THR A 305 12.00 -14.35 1.30
C THR A 305 12.47 -15.69 0.79
N ASP A 306 12.48 -16.66 1.69
CA ASP A 306 12.75 -18.06 1.40
C ASP A 306 11.46 -18.86 1.63
N ARG A 307 11.13 -19.75 0.72
CA ARG A 307 10.03 -20.70 0.84
C ARG A 307 10.56 -22.10 0.63
N SER A 308 10.30 -23.00 1.56
CA SER A 308 10.52 -24.42 1.40
C SER A 308 9.21 -25.20 1.41
N GLN A 309 9.17 -26.24 0.63
CA GLN A 309 8.07 -27.19 0.55
C GLN A 309 8.65 -28.60 0.55
N MET A 310 8.38 -29.33 1.61
CA MET A 310 8.87 -30.68 1.81
C MET A 310 7.71 -31.66 1.82
N PRO A 311 7.78 -32.80 1.08
CA PRO A 311 6.74 -33.83 1.18
C PRO A 311 6.65 -34.38 2.59
N VAL A 312 5.44 -34.54 3.11
CA VAL A 312 5.22 -35.24 4.40
C VAL A 312 5.56 -36.74 4.29
N ASN A 313 5.84 -37.38 5.42
CA ASN A 313 6.26 -38.77 5.46
C ASN A 313 5.28 -39.76 4.79
N ILE A 314 3.99 -39.44 4.78
CA ILE A 314 2.94 -40.23 4.12
C ILE A 314 2.92 -40.04 2.61
N SER A 315 3.69 -39.12 2.06
CA SER A 315 3.78 -38.79 0.63
C SER A 315 5.23 -38.73 0.12
N PRO A 316 6.13 -39.67 0.42
CA PRO A 316 7.57 -39.56 0.19
C PRO A 316 7.98 -39.59 -1.29
N THR A 317 7.10 -39.92 -2.21
CA THR A 317 7.36 -39.93 -3.66
C THR A 317 7.22 -38.58 -4.33
N ARG A 318 6.80 -37.58 -3.57
CA ARG A 318 6.66 -36.20 -4.07
C ARG A 318 7.98 -35.45 -4.02
N ASN A 319 8.13 -34.44 -4.87
CA ASN A 319 9.35 -33.64 -4.94
C ASN A 319 9.30 -32.46 -3.97
N ALA A 320 10.44 -32.20 -3.32
CA ALA A 320 10.66 -30.97 -2.59
C ALA A 320 10.77 -29.77 -3.56
N ALA A 321 10.35 -28.59 -3.11
CA ALA A 321 10.54 -27.34 -3.84
C ALA A 321 11.07 -26.26 -2.89
N PHE A 322 11.99 -25.44 -3.41
CA PHE A 322 12.57 -24.31 -2.69
C PHE A 322 12.49 -23.08 -3.59
N PHE A 323 12.17 -21.95 -2.99
CA PHE A 323 12.10 -20.69 -3.69
C PHE A 323 12.69 -19.58 -2.83
N THR A 324 13.64 -18.82 -3.38
CA THR A 324 14.18 -17.61 -2.78
C THR A 324 13.85 -16.42 -3.68
N LEU A 325 13.38 -15.33 -3.08
CA LEU A 325 13.18 -14.05 -3.73
C LEU A 325 13.85 -12.95 -2.90
N ASP A 326 14.67 -12.14 -3.53
CA ASP A 326 15.55 -11.18 -2.85
C ASP A 326 15.53 -9.81 -3.54
N PRO A 327 14.44 -9.01 -3.40
CA PRO A 327 14.37 -7.66 -3.92
C PRO A 327 15.17 -6.68 -3.06
N GLY A 328 15.96 -5.86 -3.74
CA GLY A 328 16.73 -4.76 -3.17
C GLY A 328 16.45 -3.44 -3.88
N LEU A 329 16.49 -2.34 -3.15
CA LEU A 329 16.29 -1.00 -3.69
C LEU A 329 17.24 -0.01 -3.01
N PHE A 330 18.00 0.71 -3.82
CA PHE A 330 18.70 1.91 -3.42
C PHE A 330 18.05 3.13 -4.09
N ASN A 331 17.72 4.13 -3.29
CA ASN A 331 17.14 5.39 -3.78
C ASN A 331 17.91 6.57 -3.21
N ALA A 332 18.17 7.57 -4.03
CA ALA A 332 18.71 8.85 -3.59
C ALA A 332 18.00 9.98 -4.35
N ASN A 333 17.66 11.05 -3.65
CA ASN A 333 17.06 12.21 -4.29
C ASN A 333 17.60 13.52 -3.74
N PHE A 334 17.49 14.56 -4.56
CA PHE A 334 17.77 15.93 -4.18
C PHE A 334 16.79 16.88 -4.87
N VAL A 335 16.23 17.80 -4.12
CA VAL A 335 15.28 18.80 -4.60
C VAL A 335 15.71 20.17 -4.08
N TRP A 336 15.91 21.10 -4.98
CA TRP A 336 16.03 22.52 -4.69
C TRP A 336 14.74 23.22 -5.12
N GLU A 337 14.14 23.94 -4.19
CA GLU A 337 12.97 24.78 -4.46
C GLU A 337 13.32 26.22 -4.10
N LYS A 338 13.04 27.16 -5.00
CA LYS A 338 13.26 28.59 -4.81
C LYS A 338 11.95 29.34 -4.92
N LYS A 339 11.55 29.99 -3.86
CA LYS A 339 10.47 30.98 -3.90
C LYS A 339 10.99 32.27 -4.57
N ILE A 340 10.52 32.53 -5.81
CA ILE A 340 10.94 33.69 -6.61
C ILE A 340 10.28 34.96 -6.06
N ASN A 341 8.97 34.92 -5.82
CA ASN A 341 8.16 35.95 -5.19
C ASN A 341 6.93 35.30 -4.50
N GLU A 342 5.93 36.10 -4.14
CA GLU A 342 4.71 35.60 -3.49
C GLU A 342 3.87 34.67 -4.38
N PHE A 343 4.02 34.76 -5.72
CA PHE A 343 3.23 34.02 -6.69
C PHE A 343 3.95 32.80 -7.27
N TYR A 344 5.28 32.87 -7.41
CA TYR A 344 6.06 31.88 -8.15
C TYR A 344 7.08 31.17 -7.27
N SER A 345 7.10 29.86 -7.38
CA SER A 345 8.19 29.00 -6.90
C SER A 345 8.70 28.11 -8.04
N PHE A 346 9.99 27.89 -8.07
CA PHE A 346 10.67 27.03 -9.03
C PHE A 346 11.27 25.84 -8.31
N LYS A 347 11.11 24.65 -8.88
CA LYS A 347 11.69 23.38 -8.39
C LYS A 347 12.68 22.82 -9.40
N LEU A 348 13.82 22.36 -8.93
CA LEU A 348 14.80 21.58 -9.71
C LEU A 348 15.27 20.42 -8.87
N GLY A 349 15.39 19.26 -9.46
CA GLY A 349 15.89 18.11 -8.71
C GLY A 349 16.27 16.94 -9.58
N VAL A 350 16.73 15.89 -8.92
CA VAL A 350 17.11 14.63 -9.53
C VAL A 350 16.79 13.50 -8.56
N GLU A 351 16.33 12.39 -9.10
CA GLU A 351 16.16 11.15 -8.35
C GLU A 351 16.96 10.03 -9.04
N TYR A 352 17.75 9.31 -8.24
CA TYR A 352 18.42 8.09 -8.61
C TYR A 352 17.68 6.92 -7.98
N PHE A 353 17.42 5.88 -8.76
CA PHE A 353 16.67 4.70 -8.37
C PHE A 353 17.37 3.47 -8.95
N ASP A 354 17.73 2.52 -8.09
CA ASP A 354 18.41 1.29 -8.48
C ASP A 354 17.71 0.12 -7.79
N GLN A 355 16.97 -0.65 -8.57
CA GLN A 355 16.23 -1.81 -8.11
C GLN A 355 16.81 -3.08 -8.71
N THR A 356 17.08 -4.04 -7.84
CA THR A 356 17.55 -5.37 -8.22
C THR A 356 16.69 -6.42 -7.55
N THR A 357 16.43 -7.51 -8.22
CA THR A 357 15.74 -8.67 -7.64
C THR A 357 16.44 -9.91 -8.12
N THR A 358 16.87 -10.76 -7.21
CA THR A 358 17.38 -12.09 -7.55
C THR A 358 16.39 -13.14 -7.09
N TYR A 359 16.31 -14.23 -7.85
CA TYR A 359 15.46 -15.36 -7.53
C TYR A 359 16.18 -16.68 -7.77
N GLU A 360 15.82 -17.67 -6.97
CA GLU A 360 16.26 -19.04 -7.13
C GLU A 360 15.05 -19.95 -6.85
N LEU A 361 14.73 -20.81 -7.82
CA LEU A 361 13.68 -21.80 -7.73
C LEU A 361 14.29 -23.18 -7.98
N SER A 362 14.09 -24.11 -7.07
CA SER A 362 14.57 -25.49 -7.17
C SER A 362 13.38 -26.43 -6.94
N PHE A 363 13.23 -27.44 -7.80
CA PHE A 363 12.19 -28.45 -7.71
C PHE A 363 12.66 -29.78 -8.28
N GLY A 364 12.55 -30.86 -7.50
CA GLY A 364 13.03 -32.18 -7.89
C GLY A 364 14.48 -32.14 -8.36
N ASN A 365 14.73 -32.55 -9.62
CA ASN A 365 16.05 -32.52 -10.25
C ASN A 365 16.27 -31.26 -11.13
N GLY A 366 15.36 -30.29 -11.12
CA GLY A 366 15.43 -29.07 -11.92
C GLY A 366 15.54 -27.82 -11.06
N GLY A 367 15.94 -26.72 -11.68
CA GLY A 367 15.98 -25.42 -11.04
C GLY A 367 16.09 -24.29 -12.04
N LEU A 368 15.69 -23.11 -11.60
CA LEU A 368 15.79 -21.85 -12.33
C LEU A 368 16.35 -20.80 -11.38
N SER A 369 17.37 -20.09 -11.79
CA SER A 369 17.90 -18.94 -11.03
C SER A 369 18.17 -17.78 -11.97
N GLY A 370 18.02 -16.59 -11.46
CA GLY A 370 18.24 -15.39 -12.24
C GLY A 370 18.19 -14.12 -11.41
N GLY A 371 18.24 -13.03 -12.11
CA GLY A 371 18.07 -11.71 -11.54
C GLY A 371 17.59 -10.74 -12.59
N ALA A 372 16.76 -9.82 -12.16
CA ALA A 372 16.28 -8.72 -12.97
C ALA A 372 16.41 -7.42 -12.17
N GLY A 373 16.53 -6.32 -12.87
CA GLY A 373 16.63 -5.01 -12.24
C GLY A 373 16.86 -3.93 -13.26
N TYR A 374 16.76 -2.72 -12.79
CA TYR A 374 17.04 -1.54 -13.57
C TYR A 374 17.61 -0.44 -12.69
N THR A 375 18.43 0.39 -13.31
CA THR A 375 18.88 1.65 -12.71
C THR A 375 18.19 2.79 -13.45
N SER A 376 17.73 3.81 -12.74
CA SER A 376 17.16 5.00 -13.37
C SER A 376 17.71 6.28 -12.78
N LEU A 377 17.94 7.26 -13.64
CA LEU A 377 18.27 8.63 -13.28
C LEU A 377 17.21 9.56 -13.87
N ALA A 378 16.55 10.30 -12.99
CA ALA A 378 15.42 11.12 -13.39
C ALA A 378 15.59 12.58 -12.93
N PRO A 379 16.23 13.45 -13.72
CA PRO A 379 16.18 14.88 -13.53
C PRO A 379 14.76 15.41 -13.76
N PHE A 380 14.38 16.47 -13.01
CA PHE A 380 13.09 17.12 -13.17
C PHE A 380 13.16 18.61 -12.89
N VAL A 381 12.20 19.32 -13.45
CA VAL A 381 11.98 20.75 -13.21
C VAL A 381 10.48 21.01 -13.08
N GLY A 382 10.12 21.93 -12.20
CA GLY A 382 8.74 22.34 -11.97
C GLY A 382 8.63 23.83 -11.68
N LEU A 383 7.52 24.39 -12.09
CA LEU A 383 7.11 25.77 -11.77
C LEU A 383 5.78 25.71 -11.04
N VAL A 384 5.71 26.35 -9.88
CA VAL A 384 4.47 26.50 -9.12
C VAL A 384 4.04 27.97 -9.19
N TYR A 385 2.79 28.18 -9.54
CA TYR A 385 2.15 29.51 -9.55
C TYR A 385 0.94 29.48 -8.63
N SER A 386 0.84 30.48 -7.74
CA SER A 386 -0.27 30.59 -6.79
C SER A 386 -0.76 32.01 -6.71
N ILE A 387 -2.05 32.22 -6.99
CA ILE A 387 -2.71 33.52 -6.90
C ILE A 387 -4.23 33.36 -6.66
N ASN A 388 -4.79 34.11 -5.70
CA ASN A 388 -6.24 34.22 -5.51
C ASN A 388 -7.01 32.88 -5.55
N GLY A 389 -6.52 31.87 -4.86
CA GLY A 389 -7.13 30.55 -4.80
C GLY A 389 -6.78 29.62 -5.98
N LEU A 390 -6.11 30.11 -7.02
CA LEU A 390 -5.53 29.28 -8.07
C LEU A 390 -4.12 28.84 -7.66
N THR A 391 -3.86 27.54 -7.69
CA THR A 391 -2.53 26.95 -7.64
C THR A 391 -2.33 26.09 -8.88
N ALA A 392 -1.24 26.37 -9.59
CA ALA A 392 -0.85 25.61 -10.78
C ALA A 392 0.59 25.13 -10.60
N GLU A 393 0.81 23.84 -10.72
CA GLU A 393 2.14 23.23 -10.83
C GLU A 393 2.28 22.64 -12.23
N VAL A 394 3.30 23.07 -12.97
CA VAL A 394 3.65 22.52 -14.28
C VAL A 394 5.08 22.05 -14.19
N GLY A 395 5.34 20.81 -14.57
CA GLY A 395 6.66 20.24 -14.49
C GLY A 395 6.91 19.20 -15.57
N ILE A 396 8.17 18.86 -15.70
CA ILE A 396 8.66 17.83 -16.58
C ILE A 396 9.73 17.02 -15.86
N ARG A 397 9.60 15.70 -15.98
CA ARG A 397 10.57 14.74 -15.46
C ARG A 397 11.05 13.90 -16.65
N ASN A 398 12.33 13.56 -16.68
CA ASN A 398 12.89 12.67 -17.68
C ASN A 398 13.45 11.44 -16.99
N SER A 399 12.72 10.32 -17.02
CA SER A 399 13.14 9.06 -16.41
C SER A 399 13.92 8.23 -17.43
N ASN A 400 15.23 8.06 -17.17
CA ASN A 400 16.13 7.30 -18.03
C ASN A 400 16.44 5.97 -17.35
N TYR A 401 16.03 4.87 -17.99
CA TYR A 401 16.23 3.51 -17.51
C TYR A 401 17.42 2.89 -18.25
N PHE A 402 18.35 2.34 -17.49
CA PHE A 402 19.54 1.66 -17.97
C PHE A 402 19.87 0.45 -17.08
N ASN A 403 20.92 -0.31 -17.43
CA ASN A 403 21.19 -1.64 -16.86
C ASN A 403 20.07 -2.65 -17.16
N THR A 404 19.36 -2.43 -18.26
CA THR A 404 18.38 -3.33 -18.87
C THR A 404 18.87 -3.70 -20.25
N PRO A 405 18.43 -4.82 -20.85
CA PRO A 405 18.80 -5.18 -22.22
C PRO A 405 18.50 -4.10 -23.26
N VAL A 406 17.43 -3.32 -23.04
CA VAL A 406 17.05 -2.16 -23.87
C VAL A 406 16.88 -0.94 -22.95
N SER A 407 17.67 0.11 -23.19
CA SER A 407 17.54 1.36 -22.44
C SER A 407 16.31 2.14 -22.89
N HIS A 408 15.59 2.69 -21.94
CA HIS A 408 14.40 3.52 -22.17
C HIS A 408 14.59 4.92 -21.60
N SER A 409 14.01 5.92 -22.26
CA SER A 409 13.97 7.29 -21.77
C SER A 409 12.54 7.83 -21.97
N PHE A 410 11.89 8.18 -20.87
CA PHE A 410 10.52 8.71 -20.89
C PHE A 410 10.50 10.15 -20.43
N LEU A 411 9.92 10.99 -21.27
CA LEU A 411 9.57 12.36 -20.90
C LEU A 411 8.19 12.36 -20.27
N GLU A 412 8.12 12.80 -19.02
CA GLU A 412 6.92 12.76 -18.18
C GLU A 412 6.44 14.18 -17.86
N PRO A 413 5.65 14.82 -18.75
CA PRO A 413 5.01 16.10 -18.44
C PRO A 413 3.96 15.91 -17.37
N ARG A 414 3.84 16.89 -16.45
CA ARG A 414 2.86 16.89 -15.36
C ARG A 414 2.28 18.26 -15.16
N ILE A 415 0.99 18.35 -15.03
CA ILE A 415 0.21 19.55 -14.78
C ILE A 415 -0.75 19.25 -13.64
N ASP A 416 -0.68 20.05 -12.61
CA ASP A 416 -1.64 20.05 -11.50
C ASP A 416 -2.22 21.44 -11.35
N LEU A 417 -3.52 21.59 -11.57
CA LEU A 417 -4.26 22.82 -11.46
C LEU A 417 -5.30 22.66 -10.35
N GLN A 418 -5.24 23.52 -9.34
CA GLN A 418 -6.23 23.55 -8.27
C GLN A 418 -6.80 24.97 -8.18
N TYR A 419 -8.12 25.08 -8.17
CA TYR A 419 -8.82 26.33 -7.94
C TYR A 419 -9.76 26.20 -6.75
N GLU A 420 -9.58 27.06 -5.76
CA GLU A 420 -10.35 27.10 -4.52
C GLU A 420 -11.20 28.37 -4.45
N TRP A 421 -12.51 28.21 -4.14
CA TRP A 421 -13.44 29.32 -3.96
C TRP A 421 -14.60 28.93 -3.02
N ASN A 422 -15.03 29.83 -2.18
CA ASN A 422 -16.25 29.65 -1.36
C ASN A 422 -16.41 28.26 -0.74
N ARG A 423 -15.35 27.70 -0.13
CA ARG A 423 -15.34 26.36 0.46
C ARG A 423 -15.53 25.22 -0.57
N GLN A 424 -15.15 25.48 -1.78
CA GLN A 424 -15.14 24.50 -2.87
C GLN A 424 -13.75 24.45 -3.48
N SER A 425 -13.37 23.33 -4.07
CA SER A 425 -12.18 23.25 -4.91
C SER A 425 -12.44 22.38 -6.13
N LEU A 426 -11.84 22.75 -7.23
CA LEU A 426 -11.74 21.95 -8.44
C LEU A 426 -10.25 21.72 -8.71
N ARG A 427 -9.88 20.44 -8.89
CA ARG A 427 -8.51 20.05 -9.19
C ARG A 427 -8.46 19.22 -10.45
N LEU A 428 -7.58 19.58 -11.35
CA LEU A 428 -7.24 18.82 -12.56
C LEU A 428 -5.77 18.43 -12.47
N ASN A 429 -5.49 17.12 -12.50
CA ASN A 429 -4.14 16.58 -12.60
C ASN A 429 -4.03 15.77 -13.90
N VAL A 430 -3.06 16.12 -14.74
CA VAL A 430 -2.79 15.46 -16.03
C VAL A 430 -1.31 15.24 -16.17
N GLY A 431 -0.91 14.06 -16.64
CA GLY A 431 0.50 13.82 -16.86
C GLY A 431 0.82 12.42 -17.31
N ALA A 432 2.10 12.15 -17.33
CA ALA A 432 2.66 10.83 -17.61
C ALA A 432 3.58 10.41 -16.45
N GLN A 433 3.64 9.12 -16.20
CA GLN A 433 4.51 8.52 -15.21
C GLN A 433 4.98 7.14 -15.66
N SER A 434 6.26 6.86 -15.45
CA SER A 434 6.84 5.58 -15.85
C SER A 434 7.13 4.69 -14.65
N ARG A 435 7.15 3.39 -14.91
CA ARG A 435 7.57 2.34 -13.98
C ARG A 435 8.49 1.35 -14.69
N GLY A 436 9.60 0.99 -14.08
CA GLY A 436 10.37 -0.17 -14.52
C GLY A 436 9.61 -1.46 -14.21
N LEU A 437 9.72 -2.45 -15.05
CA LEU A 437 9.19 -3.78 -14.83
C LEU A 437 10.14 -4.55 -13.92
N ILE A 438 9.61 -5.25 -12.94
CA ILE A 438 10.34 -5.97 -11.92
C ILE A 438 10.26 -7.48 -12.14
N ALA A 439 10.97 -8.27 -11.35
CA ALA A 439 11.15 -9.71 -11.61
C ALA A 439 9.84 -10.51 -11.73
N GLU A 440 8.77 -10.12 -11.06
CA GLU A 440 7.45 -10.75 -11.20
C GLU A 440 6.82 -10.48 -12.55
N ASP A 441 7.11 -9.30 -13.11
CA ASP A 441 6.73 -8.92 -14.46
C ASP A 441 7.71 -9.54 -15.50
N LEU A 442 8.89 -10.06 -15.07
CA LEU A 442 10.06 -10.38 -15.91
C LEU A 442 10.41 -11.86 -16.00
N MET A 443 9.47 -12.76 -15.81
CA MET A 443 9.72 -14.19 -15.64
C MET A 443 10.25 -14.94 -16.86
N ALA A 444 10.25 -14.33 -18.02
CA ALA A 444 10.83 -14.91 -19.21
C ALA A 444 11.57 -13.87 -20.05
N PHE A 445 12.56 -14.29 -20.81
CA PHE A 445 13.38 -13.46 -21.68
C PHE A 445 13.19 -13.83 -23.14
N PRO A 446 13.29 -12.87 -24.05
CA PRO A 446 13.38 -11.42 -23.85
C PRO A 446 12.00 -10.74 -23.73
N LEU A 447 11.90 -9.67 -22.91
CA LEU A 447 10.72 -8.82 -22.87
C LEU A 447 10.72 -7.83 -24.04
N PRO A 448 9.56 -7.47 -24.60
CA PRO A 448 9.46 -6.39 -25.57
C PRO A 448 9.79 -5.02 -24.95
N GLU A 449 9.46 -4.80 -23.69
CA GLU A 449 9.69 -3.56 -22.95
C GLU A 449 10.17 -3.85 -21.54
N TYR A 450 11.08 -3.04 -20.98
CA TYR A 450 11.57 -3.15 -19.60
C TYR A 450 11.12 -2.01 -18.70
N ALA A 451 10.35 -1.07 -19.25
CA ALA A 451 9.68 -0.02 -18.52
C ALA A 451 8.45 0.43 -19.29
N VAL A 452 7.43 0.81 -18.57
CA VAL A 452 6.15 1.24 -19.14
C VAL A 452 5.84 2.69 -18.78
N LEU A 453 5.14 3.37 -19.69
CA LEU A 453 4.69 4.76 -19.51
C LEU A 453 3.17 4.79 -19.43
N THR A 454 2.64 5.29 -18.32
CA THR A 454 1.21 5.47 -18.08
C THR A 454 0.85 6.94 -18.14
N ASN A 455 -0.08 7.29 -19.03
CA ASN A 455 -0.72 8.60 -19.06
C ASN A 455 -1.91 8.60 -18.08
N HIS A 456 -2.12 9.70 -17.38
CA HIS A 456 -3.24 9.83 -16.43
C HIS A 456 -3.93 11.19 -16.56
N LEU A 457 -5.21 11.19 -16.23
CA LEU A 457 -6.05 12.36 -16.06
C LEU A 457 -6.93 12.13 -14.85
N ASP A 458 -6.88 13.05 -13.89
CA ASP A 458 -7.71 13.07 -12.69
C ASP A 458 -8.41 14.43 -12.58
N LEU A 459 -9.73 14.43 -12.46
CA LEU A 459 -10.55 15.61 -12.20
C LEU A 459 -11.30 15.41 -10.89
N THR A 460 -11.00 16.23 -9.88
CA THR A 460 -11.63 16.16 -8.55
C THR A 460 -12.32 17.46 -8.20
N TYR A 461 -13.60 17.36 -7.86
CA TYR A 461 -14.35 18.44 -7.23
C TYR A 461 -14.57 18.14 -5.76
N SER A 462 -14.36 19.11 -4.88
CA SER A 462 -14.69 19.01 -3.45
C SER A 462 -15.48 20.23 -2.95
N ARG A 463 -16.34 19.99 -1.97
CA ARG A 463 -17.15 21.03 -1.33
C ARG A 463 -17.28 20.78 0.16
N ARG A 464 -17.02 21.81 0.97
CA ARG A 464 -17.30 21.80 2.40
C ARG A 464 -18.70 22.41 2.66
N ILE A 465 -19.53 21.66 3.38
CA ILE A 465 -20.90 22.05 3.78
C ILE A 465 -20.98 21.92 5.30
N GLY A 466 -20.79 23.02 6.02
CA GLY A 466 -20.67 23.00 7.48
C GLY A 466 -19.42 22.20 7.92
N GLU A 467 -19.65 21.14 8.71
CA GLU A 467 -18.61 20.20 9.18
C GLU A 467 -18.41 18.99 8.23
N HIS A 468 -19.11 18.98 7.10
CA HIS A 468 -19.08 17.89 6.14
C HIS A 468 -18.28 18.26 4.88
N ILE A 469 -17.60 17.30 4.29
CA ILE A 469 -16.90 17.44 3.01
C ILE A 469 -17.46 16.37 2.06
N VAL A 470 -17.76 16.79 0.83
CA VAL A 470 -18.16 15.90 -0.26
C VAL A 470 -17.16 16.05 -1.38
N LYS A 471 -16.73 14.93 -1.96
CA LYS A 471 -15.82 14.89 -3.11
C LYS A 471 -16.41 14.02 -4.20
N ALA A 472 -16.14 14.42 -5.45
CA ALA A 472 -16.39 13.62 -6.63
C ALA A 472 -15.12 13.65 -7.50
N ALA A 473 -14.64 12.49 -7.93
CA ALA A 473 -13.48 12.36 -8.79
C ALA A 473 -13.80 11.53 -10.03
N LEU A 474 -13.25 11.96 -11.17
CA LEU A 474 -13.21 11.21 -12.41
C LEU A 474 -11.74 10.95 -12.73
N TYR A 475 -11.41 9.75 -13.18
CA TYR A 475 -10.05 9.44 -13.57
C TYR A 475 -9.99 8.54 -14.81
N CYS A 476 -8.88 8.66 -15.51
CA CYS A 476 -8.53 7.81 -16.64
C CYS A 476 -7.02 7.59 -16.66
N GLN A 477 -6.60 6.36 -16.88
CA GLN A 477 -5.20 5.97 -17.06
C GLN A 477 -5.10 5.13 -18.34
N SER A 478 -4.02 5.31 -19.11
CA SER A 478 -3.72 4.52 -20.31
C SER A 478 -2.23 4.20 -20.34
N THR A 479 -1.90 2.94 -20.56
CA THR A 479 -0.53 2.45 -20.72
C THR A 479 -0.42 1.83 -22.12
N PRO A 480 -0.01 2.62 -23.13
CA PRO A 480 -0.02 2.18 -24.54
C PRO A 480 1.13 1.22 -24.88
N ASN A 481 2.15 1.14 -24.03
CA ASN A 481 3.31 0.27 -24.19
C ASN A 481 3.44 -0.70 -23.02
N ASP A 482 2.34 -1.25 -22.54
CA ASP A 482 2.35 -2.30 -21.52
C ASP A 482 2.91 -3.60 -22.10
N VAL A 483 3.30 -4.52 -21.24
CA VAL A 483 3.77 -5.85 -21.60
C VAL A 483 2.72 -6.85 -21.17
N GLY A 484 2.52 -7.87 -21.96
CA GLY A 484 1.64 -8.99 -21.64
C GLY A 484 2.22 -10.30 -22.16
N PHE A 485 1.56 -11.38 -21.84
CA PHE A 485 1.78 -12.65 -22.52
C PHE A 485 0.49 -13.09 -23.24
N GLN A 486 0.67 -13.84 -24.31
CA GLN A 486 -0.44 -14.33 -25.10
C GLN A 486 -0.76 -15.77 -24.72
N ASP A 487 -1.99 -16.03 -24.31
CA ASP A 487 -2.54 -17.36 -24.15
C ASP A 487 -3.58 -17.61 -25.24
N ASN A 488 -3.19 -18.41 -26.25
CA ASN A 488 -3.93 -18.56 -27.51
C ASN A 488 -4.17 -17.22 -28.21
N SER A 489 -5.41 -16.72 -28.19
CA SER A 489 -5.79 -15.41 -28.79
C SER A 489 -5.97 -14.31 -27.76
N PHE A 490 -5.79 -14.60 -26.45
CA PHE A 490 -6.01 -13.66 -25.37
C PHE A 490 -4.69 -13.08 -24.83
N ILE A 491 -4.66 -11.77 -24.60
CA ILE A 491 -3.53 -11.07 -24.01
C ILE A 491 -3.80 -10.85 -22.54
N VAL A 492 -2.92 -11.39 -21.66
CA VAL A 492 -2.86 -11.12 -20.24
C VAL A 492 -1.78 -10.08 -20.00
N SER A 493 -2.15 -8.87 -19.58
CA SER A 493 -1.21 -7.77 -19.38
C SER A 493 -0.41 -7.91 -18.08
N SER A 494 0.71 -7.19 -17.96
CA SER A 494 1.50 -7.09 -16.72
C SER A 494 0.65 -6.61 -15.55
N ASN A 495 -0.42 -5.83 -15.83
CA ASN A 495 -1.36 -5.39 -14.82
C ASN A 495 -2.21 -6.51 -14.19
N SER A 496 -2.26 -7.69 -14.78
CA SER A 496 -2.97 -8.86 -14.25
C SER A 496 -2.06 -9.82 -13.51
N ILE A 497 -0.76 -9.55 -13.44
CA ILE A 497 0.26 -10.36 -12.76
C ILE A 497 0.41 -9.88 -11.31
N LEU A 498 0.38 -10.80 -10.37
CA LEU A 498 0.59 -10.54 -8.95
C LEU A 498 1.67 -11.46 -8.39
N GLU A 499 1.57 -12.75 -8.67
CA GLU A 499 2.47 -13.77 -8.20
C GLU A 499 3.55 -14.08 -9.24
N PHE A 500 4.69 -14.54 -8.75
CA PHE A 500 5.73 -15.08 -9.62
C PHE A 500 5.27 -16.37 -10.30
N ASP A 501 5.21 -16.38 -11.63
CA ASP A 501 4.83 -17.55 -12.43
C ASP A 501 6.03 -18.03 -13.26
N PRO A 502 6.63 -19.20 -12.98
CA PRO A 502 7.81 -19.70 -13.68
C PRO A 502 7.53 -20.22 -15.10
N ARG A 503 6.31 -20.10 -15.61
CA ARG A 503 6.05 -20.40 -17.03
C ARG A 503 6.86 -19.43 -17.87
N SER A 504 7.30 -19.87 -19.04
CA SER A 504 7.98 -19.02 -20.02
C SER A 504 7.00 -18.65 -21.13
N PRO A 505 6.12 -17.67 -20.93
CA PRO A 505 5.18 -17.28 -21.96
C PRO A 505 5.87 -16.50 -23.08
N ASP A 506 5.27 -16.52 -24.26
CA ASP A 506 5.65 -15.59 -25.30
C ASP A 506 5.14 -14.19 -24.96
N PHE A 507 6.06 -13.28 -24.61
CA PHE A 507 5.71 -11.90 -24.31
C PHE A 507 5.35 -11.12 -25.56
N VAL A 508 4.34 -10.30 -25.43
CA VAL A 508 3.83 -9.42 -26.48
C VAL A 508 3.65 -8.00 -25.93
N SER A 509 3.66 -7.03 -26.85
CA SER A 509 3.23 -5.67 -26.50
C SER A 509 1.73 -5.67 -26.22
N ALA A 510 1.34 -4.97 -25.17
CA ALA A 510 -0.03 -4.82 -24.73
C ALA A 510 -0.41 -3.34 -24.62
N GLU A 511 -1.68 -3.03 -24.69
CA GLU A 511 -2.22 -1.72 -24.34
C GLU A 511 -3.27 -1.90 -23.24
N THR A 512 -3.17 -1.13 -22.15
CA THR A 512 -4.11 -1.20 -21.04
C THR A 512 -4.72 0.15 -20.72
N ARG A 513 -5.97 0.15 -20.24
CA ARG A 513 -6.69 1.33 -19.78
C ARG A 513 -7.47 1.08 -18.51
N ARG A 514 -7.58 2.12 -17.68
CA ARG A 514 -8.34 2.13 -16.44
C ARG A 514 -9.09 3.44 -16.32
N TYR A 515 -10.36 3.39 -15.98
CA TYR A 515 -11.17 4.59 -15.82
C TYR A 515 -12.29 4.36 -14.81
N GLY A 516 -12.68 5.45 -14.16
CA GLY A 516 -13.72 5.34 -13.14
C GLY A 516 -14.17 6.66 -12.56
N VAL A 517 -15.17 6.54 -11.70
CA VAL A 517 -15.74 7.62 -10.90
C VAL A 517 -15.72 7.24 -9.43
N GLU A 518 -15.35 8.19 -8.59
CA GLU A 518 -15.33 8.04 -7.14
C GLU A 518 -16.17 9.15 -6.50
N LEU A 519 -17.02 8.78 -5.54
CA LEU A 519 -17.74 9.71 -4.68
C LEU A 519 -17.33 9.45 -3.24
N GLU A 520 -17.07 10.52 -2.50
CA GLU A 520 -16.70 10.44 -1.09
C GLU A 520 -17.44 11.52 -0.29
N ALA A 521 -17.91 11.15 0.89
CA ALA A 521 -18.46 12.08 1.85
C ALA A 521 -17.92 11.75 3.25
N GLY A 522 -17.62 12.78 4.03
CA GLY A 522 -17.16 12.60 5.40
C GLY A 522 -17.38 13.84 6.24
N GLY A 523 -17.34 13.65 7.54
CA GLY A 523 -17.50 14.73 8.49
C GLY A 523 -17.61 14.22 9.92
N GLY A 524 -17.70 15.17 10.85
CA GLY A 524 -17.85 14.85 12.26
C GLY A 524 -18.23 16.08 13.08
N SER A 525 -18.82 15.86 14.24
CA SER A 525 -19.19 16.93 15.14
C SER A 525 -18.53 16.72 16.51
N LYS A 526 -17.74 17.68 16.94
CA LYS A 526 -17.12 17.69 18.28
C LYS A 526 -18.17 17.67 19.41
N GLN A 527 -19.33 18.27 19.19
CA GLN A 527 -20.39 18.35 20.21
C GLN A 527 -21.09 17.00 20.42
N SER A 528 -21.39 16.29 19.33
CA SER A 528 -22.10 15.00 19.39
C SER A 528 -21.17 13.80 19.53
N GLY A 529 -19.87 13.99 19.26
CA GLY A 529 -18.86 12.92 19.21
C GLY A 529 -19.00 11.98 18.01
N TRP A 530 -19.91 12.24 17.07
CA TRP A 530 -20.09 11.45 15.85
C TRP A 530 -19.11 11.88 14.77
N TYR A 531 -18.61 10.90 14.03
CA TYR A 531 -17.86 11.09 12.80
C TYR A 531 -18.15 9.96 11.81
N TYR A 532 -18.01 10.24 10.54
CA TYR A 532 -18.21 9.26 9.48
C TYR A 532 -17.37 9.58 8.25
N ARG A 533 -17.11 8.57 7.47
CA ARG A 533 -16.56 8.65 6.12
C ARG A 533 -17.17 7.53 5.29
N GLY A 534 -17.70 7.87 4.13
CA GLY A 534 -18.22 6.92 3.15
C GLY A 534 -17.68 7.21 1.78
N SER A 535 -17.43 6.18 0.99
CA SER A 535 -17.06 6.30 -0.42
C SER A 535 -17.65 5.18 -1.24
N ILE A 536 -17.88 5.48 -2.52
CA ILE A 536 -18.22 4.51 -3.56
C ILE A 536 -17.43 4.85 -4.80
N GLY A 537 -16.86 3.83 -5.44
CA GLY A 537 -16.18 3.92 -6.73
C GLY A 537 -16.76 2.92 -7.71
N LEU A 538 -16.88 3.33 -8.96
CA LEU A 538 -17.22 2.48 -10.10
C LEU A 538 -16.08 2.59 -11.10
N PHE A 539 -15.54 1.46 -11.56
CA PHE A 539 -14.38 1.49 -12.44
C PHE A 539 -14.24 0.23 -13.29
N ASN A 540 -13.48 0.37 -14.38
CA ASN A 540 -13.01 -0.72 -15.21
C ASN A 540 -11.49 -0.66 -15.37
N ALA A 541 -10.87 -1.83 -15.45
CA ALA A 541 -9.50 -2.04 -15.90
C ALA A 541 -9.54 -3.06 -17.04
N GLU A 542 -8.94 -2.72 -18.17
CA GLU A 542 -9.09 -3.47 -19.41
C GLU A 542 -7.78 -3.52 -20.19
N THR A 543 -7.57 -4.66 -20.90
CA THR A 543 -6.46 -4.88 -21.84
C THR A 543 -7.01 -5.03 -23.25
N GLN A 544 -6.37 -4.38 -24.22
CA GLN A 544 -6.72 -4.51 -25.63
C GLN A 544 -6.28 -5.89 -26.15
N GLN A 545 -7.17 -6.59 -26.81
CA GLN A 545 -6.95 -7.91 -27.35
C GLN A 545 -6.46 -7.87 -28.80
N VAL A 546 -6.00 -8.99 -29.33
CA VAL A 546 -5.47 -9.11 -30.71
C VAL A 546 -6.46 -8.65 -31.79
N ASP A 547 -7.75 -8.85 -31.55
CA ASP A 547 -8.83 -8.43 -32.48
C ASP A 547 -9.22 -6.95 -32.34
N GLY A 548 -8.54 -6.21 -31.40
CA GLY A 548 -8.82 -4.82 -31.11
C GLY A 548 -9.95 -4.60 -30.10
N SER A 549 -10.60 -5.65 -29.61
CA SER A 549 -11.59 -5.56 -28.53
C SER A 549 -10.91 -5.27 -27.18
N TRP A 550 -11.69 -4.80 -26.20
CA TRP A 550 -11.24 -4.58 -24.84
C TRP A 550 -11.83 -5.61 -23.91
N ALA A 551 -10.95 -6.29 -23.15
CA ALA A 551 -11.35 -7.30 -22.18
C ALA A 551 -10.92 -6.88 -20.75
N LYS A 552 -11.74 -7.23 -19.78
CA LYS A 552 -11.47 -6.92 -18.38
C LYS A 552 -10.25 -7.65 -17.86
N ASP A 553 -9.44 -6.95 -17.07
CA ASP A 553 -8.29 -7.47 -16.35
C ASP A 553 -8.67 -8.14 -15.03
N ARG A 554 -7.70 -8.84 -14.41
CA ARG A 554 -7.83 -9.50 -13.10
C ARG A 554 -8.38 -8.57 -12.01
N PHE A 555 -7.89 -7.34 -11.92
CA PHE A 555 -8.26 -6.36 -10.89
C PHE A 555 -9.41 -5.43 -11.30
N SER A 556 -10.16 -5.76 -12.34
CA SER A 556 -11.39 -5.05 -12.71
C SER A 556 -12.55 -5.48 -11.81
N ASN A 557 -12.57 -4.97 -10.58
CA ASN A 557 -13.58 -5.32 -9.56
C ASN A 557 -14.94 -4.65 -9.80
N ASP A 558 -15.09 -3.81 -10.82
CA ASP A 558 -16.29 -3.08 -11.22
C ASP A 558 -16.73 -2.00 -10.23
N PHE A 559 -16.76 -2.29 -8.94
CA PHE A 559 -17.11 -1.32 -7.89
C PHE A 559 -16.34 -1.55 -6.59
N ASN A 560 -16.24 -0.50 -5.79
CA ASN A 560 -15.86 -0.57 -4.38
C ASN A 560 -16.70 0.40 -3.56
N GLY A 561 -17.10 -0.03 -2.36
CA GLY A 561 -17.87 0.75 -1.41
C GLY A 561 -17.28 0.64 -0.01
N LYS A 562 -17.20 1.75 0.71
CA LYS A 562 -16.66 1.82 2.06
C LYS A 562 -17.45 2.77 2.91
N LEU A 563 -17.67 2.38 4.15
CA LEU A 563 -18.35 3.19 5.14
C LEU A 563 -17.65 3.01 6.48
N THR A 564 -17.28 4.10 7.12
CA THR A 564 -16.82 4.12 8.51
C THR A 564 -17.67 5.08 9.30
N ILE A 565 -18.21 4.64 10.42
CA ILE A 565 -18.99 5.47 11.34
C ILE A 565 -18.47 5.21 12.75
N GLY A 566 -18.24 6.28 13.50
CA GLY A 566 -17.81 6.19 14.87
C GLY A 566 -18.48 7.20 15.79
N ARG A 567 -18.52 6.86 17.06
CA ARG A 567 -18.94 7.77 18.11
C ARG A 567 -18.05 7.63 19.33
N GLU A 568 -17.68 8.76 19.90
CA GLU A 568 -16.94 8.85 21.15
C GLU A 568 -17.78 9.56 22.22
N TRP A 569 -17.72 9.03 23.44
CA TRP A 569 -18.38 9.58 24.61
C TRP A 569 -17.33 9.95 25.67
N PRO A 570 -16.76 11.18 25.61
CA PRO A 570 -15.85 11.66 26.63
C PRO A 570 -16.63 11.96 27.93
N ARG A 571 -16.05 11.56 29.06
CA ARG A 571 -16.63 11.80 30.40
C ARG A 571 -15.50 12.14 31.36
N LEU A 572 -15.77 13.04 32.28
CA LEU A 572 -14.91 13.27 33.45
C LEU A 572 -15.43 12.41 34.61
N ASP A 573 -14.54 11.64 35.24
CA ASP A 573 -14.90 10.89 36.43
C ASP A 573 -14.89 11.82 37.69
N LYS A 574 -15.33 11.29 38.84
CA LYS A 574 -15.39 12.05 40.12
C LYS A 574 -14.04 12.65 40.55
N LYS A 575 -12.91 12.17 40.01
CA LYS A 575 -11.57 12.66 40.24
C LYS A 575 -11.02 13.54 39.12
N GLN A 576 -11.91 14.09 38.28
CA GLN A 576 -11.59 14.93 37.10
C GLN A 576 -10.66 14.21 36.11
N ARG A 577 -10.74 12.90 36.01
CA ARG A 577 -9.98 12.12 35.02
C ARG A 577 -10.84 11.88 33.81
N GLU A 578 -10.28 12.20 32.67
CA GLU A 578 -10.93 11.97 31.38
C GLU A 578 -11.04 10.48 31.08
N THR A 579 -12.21 10.06 30.69
CA THR A 579 -12.48 8.70 30.23
C THR A 579 -13.30 8.80 28.95
N THR A 580 -12.83 8.20 27.87
CA THR A 580 -13.54 8.15 26.59
C THR A 580 -13.93 6.72 26.29
N LEU A 581 -15.22 6.49 26.02
CA LEU A 581 -15.71 5.27 25.42
C LEU A 581 -15.89 5.54 23.93
N GLY A 582 -15.39 4.67 23.07
CA GLY A 582 -15.54 4.78 21.61
C GLY A 582 -16.13 3.50 21.02
N LEU A 583 -17.03 3.67 20.06
CA LEU A 583 -17.58 2.59 19.23
C LEU A 583 -17.44 2.99 17.77
N ASN A 584 -16.83 2.12 16.98
CA ASN A 584 -16.59 2.31 15.56
C ASN A 584 -17.08 1.11 14.78
N PHE A 585 -17.62 1.39 13.62
CA PHE A 585 -18.06 0.43 12.62
C PHE A 585 -17.38 0.78 11.30
N ALA A 586 -16.90 -0.22 10.58
CA ALA A 586 -16.49 -0.09 9.18
C ALA A 586 -17.19 -1.17 8.35
N LEU A 587 -17.53 -0.81 7.14
CA LEU A 587 -18.04 -1.72 6.11
C LEU A 587 -17.17 -1.58 4.88
N ILE A 588 -16.67 -2.71 4.37
CA ILE A 588 -15.94 -2.80 3.12
C ILE A 588 -16.70 -3.73 2.19
N THR A 589 -16.96 -3.28 0.99
CA THR A 589 -17.59 -4.10 -0.07
C THR A 589 -16.96 -3.75 -1.42
N HIS A 590 -16.79 -4.73 -2.28
CA HIS A 590 -16.31 -4.54 -3.64
C HIS A 590 -16.65 -5.74 -4.51
N GLY A 591 -16.56 -5.59 -5.82
CA GLY A 591 -16.62 -6.72 -6.75
C GLY A 591 -15.42 -7.65 -6.55
N GLY A 592 -15.60 -8.92 -6.87
CA GLY A 592 -14.55 -9.91 -6.75
C GLY A 592 -13.41 -9.73 -7.74
N GLU A 593 -12.24 -10.22 -7.38
CA GLU A 593 -11.13 -10.42 -8.32
C GLU A 593 -11.56 -11.40 -9.42
N ARG A 594 -11.05 -11.16 -10.63
CA ARG A 594 -11.39 -11.97 -11.79
C ARG A 594 -10.34 -13.04 -12.05
N TYR A 595 -10.77 -14.19 -12.60
CA TYR A 595 -9.89 -15.30 -12.93
C TYR A 595 -10.34 -15.98 -14.22
N GLY A 596 -9.40 -16.72 -14.86
CA GLY A 596 -9.64 -17.53 -16.03
C GLY A 596 -10.40 -18.81 -15.70
N ARG A 597 -10.45 -19.76 -16.62
CA ARG A 597 -11.02 -21.07 -16.39
C ARG A 597 -9.97 -21.97 -15.72
N SER A 598 -10.29 -22.60 -14.60
CA SER A 598 -9.46 -23.64 -14.00
C SER A 598 -9.38 -24.86 -14.94
N ILE A 599 -8.17 -25.31 -15.25
CA ILE A 599 -7.94 -26.45 -16.15
C ILE A 599 -7.54 -27.67 -15.31
N PRO A 600 -8.12 -28.86 -15.59
CA PRO A 600 -7.65 -30.10 -14.98
C PRO A 600 -6.17 -30.35 -15.31
N PHE A 601 -5.39 -30.77 -14.32
CA PHE A 601 -4.03 -31.25 -14.53
C PHE A 601 -4.08 -32.60 -15.29
N THR A 602 -3.32 -32.71 -16.37
CA THR A 602 -2.98 -34.00 -16.94
C THR A 602 -1.80 -34.56 -16.16
N SER A 603 -1.76 -35.87 -15.99
CA SER A 603 -0.84 -36.67 -15.14
C SER A 603 0.68 -36.49 -15.41
N THR A 604 1.07 -35.65 -16.34
CA THR A 604 2.45 -35.38 -16.74
C THR A 604 3.07 -34.15 -16.10
N PHE A 605 2.33 -33.42 -15.26
CA PHE A 605 2.86 -32.25 -14.58
C PHE A 605 3.63 -32.64 -13.31
N ASP A 606 4.84 -32.08 -13.17
CA ASP A 606 5.66 -32.17 -11.98
C ASP A 606 4.92 -31.60 -10.77
N ASP A 607 4.95 -32.30 -9.63
CA ASP A 607 4.30 -31.91 -8.39
C ASP A 607 4.67 -30.51 -7.91
N SER A 608 5.87 -30.04 -8.25
CA SER A 608 6.35 -28.70 -7.91
C SER A 608 5.63 -27.56 -8.64
N ARG A 609 5.01 -27.84 -9.79
CA ARG A 609 4.22 -26.88 -10.57
C ARG A 609 2.74 -26.83 -10.17
N ARG A 610 2.28 -27.71 -9.27
CA ARG A 610 0.88 -27.86 -8.91
C ARG A 610 0.29 -26.73 -8.08
N PHE A 611 1.12 -25.87 -7.48
CA PHE A 611 0.63 -24.67 -6.81
C PHE A 611 0.16 -23.58 -7.77
N PHE A 612 0.62 -23.62 -9.00
CA PHE A 612 0.01 -22.84 -10.08
C PHE A 612 -1.08 -23.70 -10.70
N ALA A 613 -2.27 -23.57 -10.18
CA ALA A 613 -3.41 -24.10 -10.91
C ALA A 613 -3.41 -23.44 -12.30
N PRO A 614 -3.13 -24.17 -13.38
CA PRO A 614 -3.10 -23.57 -14.67
C PRO A 614 -4.49 -23.03 -14.97
N GLN A 615 -4.54 -21.75 -15.33
CA GLN A 615 -5.75 -21.13 -15.80
C GLN A 615 -5.69 -21.05 -17.33
N ASP A 616 -6.79 -21.36 -17.95
CA ASP A 616 -7.02 -21.12 -19.36
C ASP A 616 -7.58 -19.71 -19.53
N PHE A 617 -6.80 -18.84 -20.11
CA PHE A 617 -7.19 -17.47 -20.43
C PHE A 617 -7.69 -17.31 -21.88
N SER A 618 -7.87 -18.40 -22.63
CA SER A 618 -8.34 -18.31 -24.03
C SER A 618 -9.65 -17.51 -24.20
N ASN A 619 -10.47 -17.46 -23.15
CA ASN A 619 -11.67 -16.63 -23.07
C ASN A 619 -11.52 -15.45 -22.09
N GLY A 620 -10.32 -15.19 -21.59
CA GLY A 620 -10.00 -14.11 -20.66
C GLY A 620 -10.42 -14.37 -19.21
N PHE A 621 -10.52 -13.29 -18.45
CA PHE A 621 -10.94 -13.28 -17.06
C PHE A 621 -12.47 -13.31 -16.94
N ILE A 622 -13.08 -14.41 -17.38
CA ILE A 622 -14.54 -14.57 -17.48
C ILE A 622 -15.25 -14.80 -16.14
N ASN A 623 -14.53 -15.33 -15.17
CA ASN A 623 -15.06 -15.63 -13.84
C ASN A 623 -14.75 -14.50 -12.86
N SER A 624 -15.44 -14.48 -11.73
CA SER A 624 -15.21 -13.54 -10.62
C SER A 624 -15.48 -14.22 -9.28
N ASN A 625 -14.72 -13.86 -8.25
CA ASN A 625 -14.93 -14.32 -6.87
C ASN A 625 -16.23 -13.80 -6.23
N GLY A 626 -17.10 -13.13 -7.01
CA GLY A 626 -18.35 -12.58 -6.49
C GLY A 626 -18.15 -11.30 -5.69
N THR A 627 -19.18 -10.89 -4.94
CA THR A 627 -19.14 -9.67 -4.14
C THR A 627 -18.52 -9.94 -2.78
N TYR A 628 -17.46 -9.21 -2.47
CA TYR A 628 -16.86 -9.18 -1.14
C TYR A 628 -17.66 -8.28 -0.20
N PHE A 629 -17.87 -8.74 1.04
CA PHE A 629 -18.59 -7.99 2.07
C PHE A 629 -17.99 -8.25 3.45
N ARG A 630 -17.45 -7.20 4.12
CA ARG A 630 -16.82 -7.32 5.44
C ARG A 630 -17.22 -6.17 6.35
N PRO A 631 -18.06 -6.43 7.37
CA PRO A 631 -18.30 -5.50 8.45
C PRO A 631 -17.29 -5.70 9.59
N ASP A 632 -16.67 -4.62 10.03
CA ASP A 632 -15.70 -4.61 11.14
C ASP A 632 -16.22 -3.73 12.28
N LEU A 633 -15.95 -4.13 13.53
CA LEU A 633 -16.33 -3.41 14.75
C LEU A 633 -15.13 -3.15 15.64
N ARG A 634 -15.10 -1.98 16.27
CA ARG A 634 -14.15 -1.67 17.33
C ARG A 634 -14.83 -1.00 18.50
N LEU A 635 -14.67 -1.57 19.69
CA LEU A 635 -15.08 -0.99 20.96
C LEU A 635 -13.81 -0.69 21.78
N TYR A 636 -13.68 0.54 22.30
CA TYR A 636 -12.55 0.87 23.14
C TYR A 636 -12.91 1.81 24.29
N LYS A 637 -12.08 1.73 25.34
CA LYS A 637 -12.15 2.61 26.49
C LYS A 637 -10.78 3.18 26.78
N THR A 638 -10.65 4.49 26.66
CA THR A 638 -9.42 5.22 27.01
C THR A 638 -9.61 5.94 28.35
N LYS A 639 -8.63 5.86 29.21
CA LYS A 639 -8.60 6.53 30.51
C LYS A 639 -7.31 7.31 30.68
N THR A 640 -7.45 8.63 30.81
CA THR A 640 -6.31 9.56 31.01
C THR A 640 -6.16 9.86 32.48
N ARG A 641 -4.93 9.67 33.01
CA ARG A 641 -4.49 10.00 34.37
C ARG A 641 -3.31 10.98 34.30
N LYS A 642 -2.91 11.54 35.43
CA LYS A 642 -1.80 12.52 35.48
C LYS A 642 -0.50 12.02 34.81
N LYS A 643 -0.15 10.75 34.96
CA LYS A 643 1.10 10.17 34.45
C LYS A 643 0.90 9.13 33.35
N THR A 644 -0.31 8.66 33.12
CA THR A 644 -0.57 7.55 32.21
C THR A 644 -1.87 7.74 31.43
N THR A 645 -1.87 7.29 30.18
CA THR A 645 -3.08 7.06 29.40
C THR A 645 -3.17 5.57 29.10
N THR A 646 -4.31 4.95 29.40
CA THR A 646 -4.54 3.52 29.15
C THR A 646 -5.71 3.36 28.19
N THR A 647 -5.59 2.44 27.24
CA THR A 647 -6.67 2.09 26.29
C THR A 647 -6.84 0.58 26.29
N LEU A 648 -8.06 0.14 26.56
CA LEU A 648 -8.49 -1.24 26.32
C LEU A 648 -9.37 -1.24 25.09
N ALA A 649 -9.09 -2.08 24.11
CA ALA A 649 -9.83 -2.15 22.86
C ALA A 649 -10.11 -3.60 22.47
N LEU A 650 -11.30 -3.81 21.91
CA LEU A 650 -11.73 -5.04 21.24
C LEU A 650 -12.05 -4.67 19.79
N ASP A 651 -11.30 -5.26 18.87
CA ASP A 651 -11.56 -5.23 17.44
C ASP A 651 -12.18 -6.55 17.01
N VAL A 652 -13.16 -6.51 16.15
CA VAL A 652 -13.74 -7.69 15.51
C VAL A 652 -13.76 -7.44 14.02
N GLN A 653 -12.83 -8.06 13.30
CA GLN A 653 -12.85 -8.08 11.84
C GLN A 653 -13.87 -9.10 11.36
N ASN A 654 -14.55 -8.80 10.27
CA ASN A 654 -15.60 -9.63 9.70
C ASN A 654 -16.65 -10.07 10.76
N ALA A 655 -17.22 -9.11 11.46
CA ALA A 655 -18.12 -9.34 12.60
C ALA A 655 -19.38 -10.17 12.25
N ALA A 656 -19.74 -10.24 10.98
CA ALA A 656 -20.83 -11.09 10.48
C ALA A 656 -20.38 -12.50 10.06
N ASN A 657 -19.09 -12.80 10.16
CA ASN A 657 -18.50 -14.08 9.72
C ASN A 657 -18.88 -14.48 8.27
N VAL A 658 -18.86 -13.51 7.36
CA VAL A 658 -19.20 -13.74 5.95
C VAL A 658 -18.12 -14.56 5.30
N GLN A 659 -18.49 -15.62 4.60
CA GLN A 659 -17.58 -16.44 3.79
C GLN A 659 -17.38 -15.77 2.43
N ASN A 660 -16.37 -14.91 2.33
CA ASN A 660 -15.98 -14.26 1.09
C ASN A 660 -15.08 -15.18 0.29
N LEU A 661 -15.45 -15.48 -0.95
CA LEU A 661 -14.59 -16.26 -1.83
C LEU A 661 -13.30 -15.52 -2.13
N GLY A 662 -12.16 -16.15 -1.89
CA GLY A 662 -10.83 -15.61 -2.14
C GLY A 662 -10.24 -16.04 -3.47
N ASN A 663 -10.36 -17.33 -3.79
CA ASN A 663 -9.84 -17.90 -5.01
C ASN A 663 -10.52 -19.24 -5.37
N VAL A 664 -10.50 -19.57 -6.65
CA VAL A 664 -10.87 -20.91 -7.16
C VAL A 664 -9.68 -21.48 -7.90
N TYR A 665 -9.21 -22.63 -7.47
CA TYR A 665 -8.09 -23.33 -8.08
C TYR A 665 -8.45 -24.81 -8.34
N TYR A 666 -7.71 -25.47 -9.22
CA TYR A 666 -7.87 -26.91 -9.42
C TYR A 666 -7.00 -27.67 -8.41
N ASP A 667 -7.62 -28.42 -7.53
CA ASP A 667 -6.90 -29.31 -6.59
C ASP A 667 -6.61 -30.63 -7.30
N ALA A 668 -5.31 -30.92 -7.51
CA ALA A 668 -4.91 -32.12 -8.23
C ALA A 668 -5.02 -33.39 -7.37
N PHE A 669 -5.12 -33.29 -6.05
CA PHE A 669 -5.37 -34.41 -5.16
C PHE A 669 -6.84 -34.79 -5.17
N LEU A 670 -7.74 -33.80 -5.14
CA LEU A 670 -9.19 -34.00 -5.21
C LEU A 670 -9.69 -34.15 -6.65
N GLU A 671 -8.85 -33.87 -7.66
CA GLU A 671 -9.18 -33.87 -9.09
C GLU A 671 -10.39 -33.01 -9.45
N GLN A 672 -10.56 -31.88 -8.74
CA GLN A 672 -11.69 -30.94 -8.95
C GLN A 672 -11.31 -29.49 -8.65
N PRO A 673 -12.08 -28.50 -9.19
CA PRO A 673 -11.98 -27.13 -8.75
C PRO A 673 -12.35 -27.00 -7.27
N THR A 674 -11.54 -26.31 -6.49
CA THR A 674 -11.69 -26.10 -5.05
C THR A 674 -11.71 -24.61 -4.75
N GLU A 675 -12.55 -24.21 -3.79
CA GLU A 675 -12.71 -22.83 -3.36
C GLU A 675 -11.89 -22.57 -2.09
N ARG A 676 -11.16 -21.45 -2.09
CA ARG A 676 -10.53 -20.91 -0.87
C ARG A 676 -11.22 -19.62 -0.47
N TYR A 677 -11.53 -19.51 0.81
CA TYR A 677 -12.24 -18.36 1.37
C TYR A 677 -11.27 -17.41 2.07
N GLN A 678 -11.68 -16.13 2.12
CA GLN A 678 -11.07 -15.09 2.91
C GLN A 678 -11.23 -15.39 4.40
N LEU A 679 -10.53 -14.63 5.25
CA LEU A 679 -10.62 -14.81 6.70
C LEU A 679 -12.05 -14.60 7.22
N GLY A 680 -12.47 -15.50 8.10
CA GLY A 680 -13.71 -15.40 8.85
C GLY A 680 -13.65 -14.33 9.95
N LEU A 681 -14.42 -14.52 11.02
CA LEU A 681 -14.45 -13.62 12.17
C LEU A 681 -13.14 -13.67 12.97
N ILE A 682 -12.49 -12.51 13.15
CA ILE A 682 -11.25 -12.39 13.94
C ILE A 682 -11.44 -11.40 15.09
N PRO A 683 -11.50 -11.86 16.36
CA PRO A 683 -11.51 -10.98 17.52
C PRO A 683 -10.10 -10.65 17.96
N VAL A 684 -9.78 -9.37 18.16
CA VAL A 684 -8.48 -8.91 18.67
C VAL A 684 -8.68 -8.03 19.88
N LEU A 685 -8.32 -8.56 21.05
CA LEU A 685 -8.27 -7.79 22.29
C LEU A 685 -6.88 -7.19 22.46
N SER A 686 -6.81 -5.90 22.82
CA SER A 686 -5.55 -5.21 23.07
C SER A 686 -5.65 -4.27 24.27
N TYR A 687 -4.53 -4.14 24.99
CA TYR A 687 -4.34 -3.18 26.06
C TYR A 687 -3.08 -2.36 25.83
N ARG A 688 -3.25 -1.04 25.77
CA ARG A 688 -2.16 -0.09 25.55
C ARG A 688 -2.03 0.85 26.76
N ILE A 689 -0.79 1.11 27.15
CA ILE A 689 -0.44 2.08 28.19
C ILE A 689 0.63 3.03 27.66
N VAL A 690 0.41 4.32 27.84
CA VAL A 690 1.37 5.39 27.53
C VAL A 690 1.72 6.08 28.84
N TRP A 691 3.01 6.12 29.18
CA TRP A 691 3.53 6.90 30.32
C TRP A 691 3.96 8.27 29.82
N ARG A 692 3.48 9.31 30.52
CA ARG A 692 3.73 10.72 30.19
C ARG A 692 4.85 11.30 31.03
#